data_3b816001f22419e9e387059a00907e74
#
_entry.id   3b816001f22419e9e387059a00907e74
#
_cell.length_a   1.000
_cell.length_b   1.000
_cell.length_c   1.000
_cell.angle_alpha   90.00
_cell.angle_beta   90.00
_cell.angle_gamma   90.00
#
_symmetry.space_group_name_H-M   'P 1'
#
loop_
_entity.id
_entity.type
_entity.pdbx_description
1 polymer ?
#
loop_
_entity_poly.entity_id
_entity_poly.type
_entity_poly.pdbx_seq_one_letter_code
_entity_poly.pdbx_strand_id
1 'polypeptide(L)'
;EIHERLVGSEMCIRDRVNNEHLDSARVVFYKELKDRVKTLSLQDAILEVNHWCHEKAIYTPSDARTSSPLATVRTAYGRCGEESTFLVAALRSVGIPARQVYTPRWAHTDDNHAWVEAWADGKWYFLGACEPEPVLNLGWFNAPASRGMLMHTKVFGRYEGAEEVMSVTPTYTEINVIGNYAPTAKASVTVVDAGGVPVDSACVEFKLYNYAEFYTVATKYTSASGVCGLTAGKGDMLVWASKDGHFGFARLSFGKQSELTVKLDKKEGDAFAIDMDIVPPSETANLPEVTPEQRAENDRRLAQEDSIRNAYTATFMTEDAARAFARRYKLDEDAVAGILVASRGNHKVICDFMTRLRSEKSKKGGIDLLQRISAKDLRDVRLEVLIDHMLSNVRTSAEYFRKYVRNPRVSNEMLTPYKAFFRKVVSKEDAEAYVAQPMKLVEWVAGNIRVDKHCNLGGDPISPEGVWRTRLADAHSRDIFFVSMARSMGIPARIDEVTGKVQLMKEEGALDVDLDCKDTVFMEELVPQKGRLVAEYSPVKSLDDPKYYSHFTLSKVTPQGRLQLLSYDEGDLDMGSGTTWSSLLKKGTVLDAGDYLLVTGTRLASGGVLSRLTEFSINPGQTTRLELVMRESKDEVQVIGSFNSESLFTCL
;
A
#
# COMPACT_ATOMS: atom_id res chain seq x y z
N GLU A 1 20.62 -22.47 27.25
CA GLU A 1 21.34 -21.95 26.04
C GLU A 1 20.39 -21.70 24.85
N ILE A 2 19.25 -22.40 24.76
CA ILE A 2 18.23 -22.13 23.72
C ILE A 2 17.48 -20.82 24.00
N HIS A 3 17.28 -20.45 25.26
CA HIS A 3 16.54 -19.26 25.65
C HIS A 3 17.22 -17.92 25.29
N GLU A 4 18.51 -17.81 25.42
CA GLU A 4 19.23 -16.53 25.20
C GLU A 4 19.45 -16.19 23.74
N ARG A 5 19.51 -17.19 22.84
CA ARG A 5 19.65 -16.98 21.38
C ARG A 5 18.33 -16.80 20.65
N LEU A 6 17.21 -17.14 21.28
CA LEU A 6 15.87 -17.13 20.69
C LEU A 6 15.06 -15.88 21.04
N VAL A 7 15.56 -14.94 21.85
CA VAL A 7 14.78 -13.77 22.30
C VAL A 7 14.21 -12.97 21.11
N GLY A 8 14.97 -12.79 20.04
CA GLY A 8 14.47 -12.18 18.81
C GLY A 8 13.55 -13.10 17.99
N SER A 9 13.75 -14.42 18.02
CA SER A 9 12.99 -15.40 17.23
C SER A 9 11.69 -15.83 17.92
N GLU A 10 11.61 -15.88 19.25
CA GLU A 10 10.36 -16.13 19.99
C GLU A 10 9.29 -15.08 19.65
N MET A 11 9.71 -13.86 19.41
CA MET A 11 8.81 -12.76 19.04
C MET A 11 8.27 -12.88 17.61
N CYS A 12 8.97 -13.61 16.74
CA CYS A 12 8.51 -13.92 15.38
C CYS A 12 7.50 -15.09 15.34
N ILE A 13 7.10 -15.65 16.46
CA ILE A 13 6.08 -16.71 16.58
C ILE A 13 4.68 -16.14 16.85
N ARG A 14 4.54 -14.83 17.03
CA ARG A 14 3.25 -14.18 17.23
C ARG A 14 2.36 -14.26 15.98
N ASP A 15 1.06 -14.13 16.16
CA ASP A 15 0.09 -14.29 15.07
C ASP A 15 0.20 -13.20 14.02
N ARG A 16 0.40 -11.93 14.41
CA ARG A 16 0.55 -10.83 13.46
C ARG A 16 1.91 -10.85 12.76
N VAL A 17 1.87 -10.67 11.46
CA VAL A 17 3.08 -10.64 10.60
C VAL A 17 3.42 -9.21 10.19
N ASN A 18 2.44 -8.46 9.69
CA ASN A 18 2.59 -7.08 9.25
C ASN A 18 1.29 -6.29 9.50
N ASN A 19 0.53 -6.00 8.46
CA ASN A 19 -0.72 -5.22 8.49
C ASN A 19 -1.94 -6.03 8.03
N GLU A 20 -1.84 -7.36 8.07
CA GLU A 20 -2.91 -8.27 7.70
C GLU A 20 -4.04 -8.26 8.73
N HIS A 21 -5.23 -8.58 8.24
CA HIS A 21 -6.37 -8.85 9.13
C HIS A 21 -6.18 -10.21 9.81
N LEU A 22 -6.35 -10.26 11.14
CA LEU A 22 -6.16 -11.49 11.91
C LEU A 22 -7.37 -12.43 11.80
N ASP A 23 -7.08 -13.72 11.72
CA ASP A 23 -8.07 -14.80 11.73
C ASP A 23 -7.59 -16.02 12.54
N SER A 24 -8.30 -17.14 12.44
CA SER A 24 -7.96 -18.38 13.14
C SER A 24 -6.96 -19.29 12.38
N ALA A 25 -6.19 -18.75 11.47
CA ALA A 25 -5.26 -19.50 10.59
C ALA A 25 -4.36 -20.45 11.36
N ARG A 26 -3.78 -19.99 12.47
CA ARG A 26 -2.83 -20.79 13.28
C ARG A 26 -3.36 -22.16 13.67
N VAL A 27 -4.61 -22.23 14.13
CA VAL A 27 -5.22 -23.50 14.54
C VAL A 27 -5.54 -24.39 13.35
N VAL A 28 -5.98 -23.78 12.25
CA VAL A 28 -6.32 -24.51 11.02
C VAL A 28 -5.05 -25.08 10.40
N PHE A 29 -4.02 -24.27 10.22
CA PHE A 29 -2.76 -24.66 9.59
C PHE A 29 -1.99 -25.68 10.43
N TYR A 30 -1.97 -25.55 11.75
CA TYR A 30 -1.38 -26.55 12.63
C TYR A 30 -1.96 -27.94 12.40
N LYS A 31 -3.30 -28.05 12.28
CA LYS A 31 -3.96 -29.33 12.05
C LYS A 31 -3.56 -30.00 10.73
N GLU A 32 -3.36 -29.20 9.69
CA GLU A 32 -2.98 -29.70 8.37
C GLU A 32 -1.47 -30.02 8.27
N LEU A 33 -0.61 -29.24 8.95
CA LEU A 33 0.83 -29.28 8.77
C LEU A 33 1.58 -30.14 9.78
N LYS A 34 1.09 -30.28 11.02
CA LYS A 34 1.84 -30.96 12.11
C LYS A 34 2.36 -32.35 11.74
N ASP A 35 1.56 -33.15 11.03
CA ASP A 35 1.92 -34.50 10.64
C ASP A 35 2.82 -34.55 9.39
N ARG A 36 2.80 -33.49 8.56
CA ARG A 36 3.66 -33.37 7.40
C ARG A 36 5.12 -33.05 7.78
N VAL A 37 5.34 -32.29 8.86
CA VAL A 37 6.66 -31.75 9.22
C VAL A 37 7.34 -32.46 10.39
N LYS A 38 6.63 -33.23 11.19
CA LYS A 38 7.11 -33.77 12.49
C LYS A 38 8.37 -34.64 12.42
N THR A 39 8.67 -35.23 11.28
CA THR A 39 9.83 -36.13 11.08
C THR A 39 10.92 -35.51 10.21
N LEU A 40 10.71 -34.32 9.72
CA LEU A 40 11.64 -33.62 8.83
C LEU A 40 12.70 -32.85 9.63
N SER A 41 13.86 -32.60 9.00
CA SER A 41 14.79 -31.59 9.49
C SER A 41 14.11 -30.20 9.46
N LEU A 42 14.63 -29.21 10.20
CA LEU A 42 14.05 -27.88 10.17
C LEU A 42 14.07 -27.25 8.77
N GLN A 43 15.15 -27.44 8.01
CA GLN A 43 15.26 -26.92 6.65
C GLN A 43 14.26 -27.61 5.71
N ASP A 44 14.15 -28.94 5.77
CA ASP A 44 13.15 -29.67 4.97
C ASP A 44 11.73 -29.31 5.37
N ALA A 45 11.47 -29.08 6.66
CA ALA A 45 10.16 -28.66 7.15
C ALA A 45 9.77 -27.26 6.62
N ILE A 46 10.74 -26.32 6.53
CA ILE A 46 10.51 -25.00 5.94
C ILE A 46 10.11 -25.13 4.46
N LEU A 47 10.86 -25.93 3.68
CA LEU A 47 10.55 -26.19 2.27
C LEU A 47 9.18 -26.85 2.13
N GLU A 48 8.87 -27.88 2.95
CA GLU A 48 7.59 -28.59 2.94
C GLU A 48 6.40 -27.67 3.21
N VAL A 49 6.54 -26.76 4.17
CA VAL A 49 5.48 -25.78 4.46
C VAL A 49 5.28 -24.83 3.28
N ASN A 50 6.34 -24.43 2.57
CA ASN A 50 6.21 -23.60 1.37
C ASN A 50 5.53 -24.34 0.21
N HIS A 51 5.86 -25.60 0.00
CA HIS A 51 5.15 -26.47 -0.93
C HIS A 51 3.66 -26.59 -0.60
N TRP A 52 3.33 -26.78 0.69
CA TRP A 52 1.93 -26.77 1.12
C TRP A 52 1.24 -25.43 0.85
N CYS A 53 1.94 -24.29 1.00
CA CYS A 53 1.38 -22.99 0.65
C CYS A 53 1.10 -22.87 -0.85
N HIS A 54 1.96 -23.40 -1.72
CA HIS A 54 1.76 -23.44 -3.17
C HIS A 54 0.57 -24.32 -3.59
N GLU A 55 0.26 -25.40 -2.83
CA GLU A 55 -0.99 -26.15 -3.03
C GLU A 55 -2.24 -25.28 -2.86
N LYS A 56 -2.16 -24.18 -2.11
CA LYS A 56 -3.30 -23.36 -1.70
C LYS A 56 -3.44 -22.06 -2.47
N ALA A 57 -2.34 -21.39 -2.80
CA ALA A 57 -2.36 -20.06 -3.40
C ALA A 57 -1.19 -19.83 -4.36
N ILE A 58 -1.42 -18.95 -5.34
CA ILE A 58 -0.40 -18.43 -6.26
C ILE A 58 -0.49 -16.92 -6.33
N TYR A 59 0.59 -16.30 -6.83
CA TYR A 59 0.66 -14.87 -7.04
C TYR A 59 -0.42 -14.35 -7.99
N THR A 60 -1.08 -13.29 -7.58
CA THR A 60 -1.95 -12.48 -8.44
C THR A 60 -1.97 -11.05 -7.89
N PRO A 61 -1.71 -10.03 -8.72
CA PRO A 61 -1.79 -8.64 -8.30
C PRO A 61 -3.20 -8.30 -7.81
N SER A 62 -3.27 -7.43 -6.80
CA SER A 62 -4.53 -6.96 -6.22
C SER A 62 -4.32 -5.65 -5.47
N ASP A 63 -5.40 -5.06 -4.91
CA ASP A 63 -5.34 -3.83 -4.13
C ASP A 63 -4.39 -3.90 -2.91
N ALA A 64 -4.05 -2.73 -2.35
CA ALA A 64 -3.06 -2.58 -1.29
C ALA A 64 -3.47 -3.20 0.06
N ARG A 65 -4.76 -3.51 0.29
CA ARG A 65 -5.23 -4.12 1.53
C ARG A 65 -4.69 -5.55 1.66
N THR A 66 -4.08 -5.90 2.79
CA THR A 66 -3.57 -7.26 3.03
C THR A 66 -4.66 -8.16 3.59
N SER A 67 -5.04 -9.18 2.84
CA SER A 67 -6.02 -10.19 3.26
C SER A 67 -5.49 -11.04 4.41
N SER A 68 -6.41 -11.62 5.19
CA SER A 68 -6.03 -12.60 6.20
C SER A 68 -5.52 -13.91 5.56
N PRO A 69 -4.69 -14.71 6.28
CA PRO A 69 -4.18 -15.96 5.73
C PRO A 69 -5.26 -16.94 5.27
N LEU A 70 -6.38 -17.08 6.00
CA LEU A 70 -7.49 -17.94 5.57
C LEU A 70 -8.27 -17.36 4.39
N ALA A 71 -8.31 -16.03 4.22
CA ALA A 71 -8.89 -15.42 3.04
C ALA A 71 -8.02 -15.69 1.81
N THR A 72 -6.70 -15.64 1.94
CA THR A 72 -5.75 -16.02 0.87
C THR A 72 -5.97 -17.47 0.42
N VAL A 73 -6.06 -18.41 1.35
CA VAL A 73 -6.40 -19.81 1.05
C VAL A 73 -7.76 -19.93 0.35
N ARG A 74 -8.80 -19.24 0.86
CA ARG A 74 -10.15 -19.27 0.28
C ARG A 74 -10.18 -18.77 -1.16
N THR A 75 -9.40 -17.75 -1.45
CA THR A 75 -9.37 -17.16 -2.80
C THR A 75 -8.42 -17.87 -3.74
N ALA A 76 -7.48 -18.65 -3.22
CA ALA A 76 -6.37 -19.29 -3.92
C ALA A 76 -5.46 -18.29 -4.66
N TYR A 77 -5.46 -17.01 -4.26
CA TYR A 77 -4.68 -15.91 -4.80
C TYR A 77 -4.12 -15.04 -3.69
N GLY A 78 -2.93 -14.50 -3.91
CA GLY A 78 -2.34 -13.44 -3.10
C GLY A 78 -1.32 -12.64 -3.89
N ARG A 79 -1.15 -11.35 -3.60
CA ARG A 79 0.08 -10.64 -3.99
C ARG A 79 1.19 -11.01 -3.01
N CYS A 80 2.44 -10.60 -3.27
CA CYS A 80 3.59 -10.95 -2.42
C CYS A 80 3.39 -10.64 -0.92
N GLY A 81 2.64 -9.57 -0.59
CA GLY A 81 2.28 -9.22 0.79
C GLY A 81 1.38 -10.25 1.47
N GLU A 82 0.37 -10.80 0.76
CA GLU A 82 -0.51 -11.86 1.27
C GLU A 82 0.21 -13.21 1.31
N GLU A 83 0.96 -13.57 0.26
CA GLU A 83 1.68 -14.85 0.20
C GLU A 83 2.72 -14.97 1.30
N SER A 84 3.52 -13.90 1.53
CA SER A 84 4.50 -13.88 2.61
C SER A 84 3.85 -13.91 3.99
N THR A 85 2.73 -13.19 4.20
CA THR A 85 1.94 -13.27 5.43
C THR A 85 1.39 -14.67 5.66
N PHE A 86 0.89 -15.32 4.61
CA PHE A 86 0.37 -16.68 4.65
C PHE A 86 1.46 -17.70 5.02
N LEU A 87 2.62 -17.65 4.35
CA LEU A 87 3.73 -18.56 4.63
C LEU A 87 4.29 -18.35 6.05
N VAL A 88 4.45 -17.11 6.53
CA VAL A 88 4.88 -16.83 7.90
C VAL A 88 3.88 -17.40 8.91
N ALA A 89 2.57 -17.21 8.69
CA ALA A 89 1.54 -17.78 9.56
C ALA A 89 1.57 -19.31 9.57
N ALA A 90 1.81 -19.95 8.43
CA ALA A 90 1.93 -21.39 8.29
C ALA A 90 3.16 -21.95 9.05
N LEU A 91 4.34 -21.37 8.84
CA LEU A 91 5.58 -21.73 9.55
C LEU A 91 5.43 -21.58 11.05
N ARG A 92 4.91 -20.43 11.51
CA ARG A 92 4.69 -20.17 12.94
C ARG A 92 3.66 -21.11 13.56
N SER A 93 2.69 -21.62 12.78
CA SER A 93 1.70 -22.58 13.27
C SER A 93 2.32 -23.89 13.74
N VAL A 94 3.43 -24.30 13.14
CA VAL A 94 4.17 -25.52 13.51
C VAL A 94 5.43 -25.24 14.33
N GLY A 95 5.56 -24.01 14.87
CA GLY A 95 6.62 -23.63 15.81
C GLY A 95 7.94 -23.21 15.13
N ILE A 96 7.98 -23.02 13.82
CA ILE A 96 9.15 -22.52 13.10
C ILE A 96 9.14 -20.98 13.15
N PRO A 97 10.17 -20.32 13.74
CA PRO A 97 10.26 -18.88 13.73
C PRO A 97 10.41 -18.37 12.29
N ALA A 98 9.56 -17.43 11.92
CA ALA A 98 9.56 -16.85 10.59
C ALA A 98 9.16 -15.37 10.65
N ARG A 99 9.63 -14.59 9.67
CA ARG A 99 9.33 -13.17 9.54
C ARG A 99 9.20 -12.77 8.09
N GLN A 100 8.36 -11.77 7.82
CA GLN A 100 8.28 -11.15 6.50
C GLN A 100 9.45 -10.18 6.35
N VAL A 101 10.13 -10.28 5.21
CA VAL A 101 11.07 -9.26 4.74
C VAL A 101 10.44 -8.52 3.58
N TYR A 102 10.60 -7.20 3.53
CA TYR A 102 10.11 -6.43 2.40
C TYR A 102 11.10 -5.33 1.99
N THR A 103 11.21 -5.13 0.69
CA THR A 103 11.80 -3.94 0.11
C THR A 103 10.66 -2.99 -0.26
N PRO A 104 10.59 -1.79 0.34
CA PRO A 104 9.49 -0.88 0.06
C PRO A 104 9.47 -0.42 -1.40
N ARG A 105 10.64 -0.31 -2.02
CA ARG A 105 10.83 -0.02 -3.44
C ARG A 105 12.16 -0.60 -3.93
N TRP A 106 12.17 -1.15 -5.14
CA TRP A 106 13.39 -1.48 -5.84
C TRP A 106 14.07 -0.22 -6.38
N ALA A 107 15.41 -0.20 -6.38
CA ALA A 107 16.16 0.93 -6.95
C ALA A 107 16.31 0.84 -8.48
N HIS A 108 16.36 -0.37 -9.03
CA HIS A 108 16.66 -0.65 -10.43
C HIS A 108 15.44 -0.84 -11.32
N THR A 109 14.25 -1.00 -10.75
CA THR A 109 12.98 -1.18 -11.46
C THR A 109 11.84 -0.59 -10.65
N ASP A 110 10.73 -0.26 -11.31
CA ASP A 110 9.54 0.26 -10.65
C ASP A 110 8.72 -0.92 -10.12
N ASP A 111 8.84 -1.16 -8.84
CA ASP A 111 8.07 -2.15 -8.09
C ASP A 111 8.55 -2.21 -6.62
N ASN A 112 7.94 -3.09 -5.85
CA ASN A 112 8.33 -3.52 -4.51
C ASN A 112 8.26 -5.04 -4.41
N HIS A 113 8.70 -5.62 -3.30
CA HIS A 113 8.55 -7.05 -3.06
C HIS A 113 8.55 -7.39 -1.57
N ALA A 114 7.90 -8.52 -1.24
CA ALA A 114 7.92 -9.10 0.09
C ALA A 114 8.11 -10.62 -0.01
N TRP A 115 8.94 -11.17 0.87
CA TRP A 115 9.23 -12.59 0.98
C TRP A 115 9.39 -13.01 2.43
N VAL A 116 9.92 -14.19 2.70
CA VAL A 116 10.00 -14.76 4.04
C VAL A 116 11.43 -15.10 4.42
N GLU A 117 11.80 -14.82 5.67
CA GLU A 117 12.93 -15.45 6.34
C GLU A 117 12.41 -16.41 7.41
N ALA A 118 12.97 -17.62 7.45
CA ALA A 118 12.68 -18.65 8.43
C ALA A 118 13.97 -19.09 9.16
N TRP A 119 13.85 -19.37 10.46
CA TRP A 119 14.98 -19.73 11.31
C TRP A 119 15.18 -21.24 11.39
N ALA A 120 16.35 -21.69 11.04
CA ALA A 120 16.79 -23.07 11.23
C ALA A 120 18.29 -23.13 11.57
N ASP A 121 18.69 -24.07 12.40
CA ASP A 121 20.09 -24.41 12.67
C ASP A 121 20.98 -23.21 13.04
N GLY A 122 20.40 -22.26 13.78
CA GLY A 122 21.15 -21.10 14.30
C GLY A 122 21.24 -19.89 13.36
N LYS A 123 20.53 -19.87 12.21
CA LYS A 123 20.55 -18.76 11.25
C LYS A 123 19.22 -18.57 10.52
N TRP A 124 19.06 -17.40 9.93
CA TRP A 124 17.95 -17.09 9.03
C TRP A 124 18.23 -17.55 7.61
N TYR A 125 17.24 -18.18 6.98
CA TYR A 125 17.21 -18.52 5.57
C TYR A 125 16.04 -17.81 4.90
N PHE A 126 16.23 -17.33 3.68
CA PHE A 126 15.14 -16.72 2.93
C PHE A 126 14.55 -17.68 1.88
N LEU A 127 13.29 -17.41 1.51
CA LEU A 127 12.56 -18.12 0.48
C LEU A 127 11.41 -17.27 -0.08
N GLY A 128 11.06 -17.49 -1.35
CA GLY A 128 9.85 -16.93 -1.96
C GLY A 128 8.60 -17.58 -1.37
N ALA A 129 7.60 -16.78 -1.04
CA ALA A 129 6.38 -17.28 -0.43
C ALA A 129 5.43 -17.85 -1.48
N CYS A 130 4.93 -19.06 -1.28
CA CYS A 130 4.12 -19.82 -2.24
C CYS A 130 4.87 -20.11 -3.57
N GLU A 131 6.18 -19.93 -3.59
CA GLU A 131 7.06 -20.14 -4.74
C GLU A 131 8.19 -21.09 -4.32
N PRO A 132 7.91 -22.40 -4.10
CA PRO A 132 8.89 -23.32 -3.57
C PRO A 132 10.02 -23.59 -4.55
N GLU A 133 11.23 -23.49 -4.04
CA GLU A 133 12.48 -23.81 -4.71
C GLU A 133 13.11 -25.07 -4.08
N PRO A 134 14.02 -25.77 -4.78
CA PRO A 134 14.62 -26.99 -4.26
C PRO A 134 15.44 -26.82 -2.99
N VAL A 135 15.95 -25.62 -2.75
CA VAL A 135 16.82 -25.27 -1.62
C VAL A 135 16.48 -23.91 -1.06
N LEU A 136 16.79 -23.69 0.21
CA LEU A 136 16.67 -22.36 0.85
C LEU A 136 17.68 -21.37 0.27
N ASN A 137 17.43 -20.07 0.45
CA ASN A 137 18.21 -18.95 -0.11
C ASN A 137 18.19 -18.91 -1.65
N LEU A 138 17.16 -19.47 -2.25
CA LEU A 138 16.90 -19.41 -3.68
C LEU A 138 15.50 -18.84 -3.93
N GLY A 139 15.39 -18.00 -4.94
CA GLY A 139 14.17 -17.42 -5.46
C GLY A 139 14.47 -16.59 -6.70
N TRP A 140 13.48 -16.32 -7.53
CA TRP A 140 13.62 -15.50 -8.73
C TRP A 140 14.19 -14.11 -8.42
N PHE A 141 13.97 -13.63 -7.19
CA PHE A 141 14.38 -12.29 -6.74
C PHE A 141 15.83 -12.22 -6.20
N ASN A 142 16.65 -13.27 -6.27
CA ASN A 142 18.05 -13.20 -5.83
C ASN A 142 18.82 -12.08 -6.54
N ALA A 143 18.69 -11.97 -7.86
CA ALA A 143 19.33 -10.91 -8.63
C ALA A 143 18.76 -9.51 -8.26
N PRO A 144 17.44 -9.24 -8.27
CA PRO A 144 16.86 -8.02 -7.74
C PRO A 144 17.27 -7.67 -6.31
N ALA A 145 17.31 -8.66 -5.40
CA ALA A 145 17.66 -8.45 -4.00
C ALA A 145 19.11 -8.01 -3.83
N SER A 146 20.03 -8.54 -4.64
CA SER A 146 21.44 -8.12 -4.63
C SER A 146 21.66 -6.67 -5.08
N ARG A 147 20.66 -6.07 -5.73
CA ARG A 147 20.59 -4.66 -6.16
C ARG A 147 19.70 -3.82 -5.24
N GLY A 148 19.31 -4.35 -4.09
CA GLY A 148 18.49 -3.65 -3.11
C GLY A 148 19.23 -2.49 -2.44
N MET A 149 18.49 -1.45 -2.07
CA MET A 149 19.01 -0.34 -1.26
C MET A 149 18.61 -0.48 0.20
N LEU A 150 17.40 -0.99 0.49
CA LEU A 150 16.91 -1.15 1.85
C LEU A 150 15.93 -2.31 1.92
N MET A 151 16.04 -3.10 2.98
CA MET A 151 15.14 -4.20 3.29
C MET A 151 14.81 -4.21 4.77
N HIS A 152 13.52 -4.24 5.06
CA HIS A 152 13.01 -4.18 6.42
C HIS A 152 12.40 -5.51 6.85
N THR A 153 12.44 -5.75 8.16
CA THR A 153 11.61 -6.75 8.82
C THR A 153 11.14 -6.24 10.18
N LYS A 154 10.00 -6.73 10.65
CA LYS A 154 9.46 -6.40 11.97
C LYS A 154 9.78 -7.53 12.95
N VAL A 155 10.40 -7.18 14.06
CA VAL A 155 10.63 -8.06 15.22
C VAL A 155 9.66 -7.64 16.31
N PHE A 156 8.70 -8.51 16.67
CA PHE A 156 7.69 -8.18 17.67
C PHE A 156 8.29 -8.27 19.08
N GLY A 157 8.48 -7.11 19.71
CA GLY A 157 9.02 -6.88 21.03
C GLY A 157 10.35 -6.11 21.04
N ARG A 158 11.13 -6.26 22.12
CA ARG A 158 12.42 -5.63 22.26
C ARG A 158 13.47 -6.37 21.44
N TYR A 159 14.21 -5.63 20.63
CA TYR A 159 15.28 -6.15 19.81
C TYR A 159 16.66 -5.77 20.39
N GLU A 160 17.56 -6.75 20.49
CA GLU A 160 18.92 -6.59 21.00
C GLU A 160 19.99 -7.16 20.05
N GLY A 161 19.63 -7.39 18.77
CA GLY A 161 20.54 -7.90 17.75
C GLY A 161 21.49 -6.82 17.19
N ALA A 162 22.31 -7.24 16.21
CA ALA A 162 23.34 -6.38 15.62
C ALA A 162 22.84 -5.52 14.45
N GLU A 163 21.66 -5.82 13.90
CA GLU A 163 21.11 -5.11 12.75
C GLU A 163 20.70 -3.68 13.12
N GLU A 164 20.82 -2.77 12.16
CA GLU A 164 20.43 -1.38 12.34
C GLU A 164 18.94 -1.24 12.64
N VAL A 165 18.62 -0.58 13.76
CA VAL A 165 17.25 -0.27 14.13
C VAL A 165 16.74 0.91 13.29
N MET A 166 15.65 0.69 12.58
CA MET A 166 14.97 1.70 11.76
C MET A 166 13.93 2.47 12.57
N SER A 167 13.10 1.74 13.31
CA SER A 167 12.11 2.33 14.22
C SER A 167 11.82 1.41 15.40
N VAL A 168 11.40 2.00 16.51
CA VAL A 168 10.95 1.28 17.71
C VAL A 168 9.55 1.72 18.04
N THR A 169 8.66 0.75 18.21
CA THR A 169 7.29 0.95 18.64
C THR A 169 7.00 0.18 19.92
N PRO A 170 5.91 0.42 20.63
CA PRO A 170 5.53 -0.39 21.80
C PRO A 170 5.36 -1.89 21.53
N THR A 171 5.14 -2.31 20.29
CA THR A 171 4.85 -3.73 19.97
C THR A 171 5.89 -4.39 19.07
N TYR A 172 6.65 -3.64 18.30
CA TYR A 172 7.70 -4.18 17.44
C TYR A 172 8.87 -3.21 17.27
N THR A 173 10.01 -3.75 16.91
CA THR A 173 11.16 -3.04 16.37
C THR A 173 11.29 -3.37 14.89
N GLU A 174 11.41 -2.35 14.04
CA GLU A 174 11.73 -2.53 12.64
C GLU A 174 13.23 -2.44 12.45
N ILE A 175 13.82 -3.42 11.79
CA ILE A 175 15.26 -3.53 11.57
C ILE A 175 15.60 -3.62 10.09
N ASN A 176 16.79 -3.16 9.76
CA ASN A 176 17.36 -3.19 8.42
C ASN A 176 18.16 -4.47 8.21
N VAL A 177 17.71 -5.31 7.30
CA VAL A 177 18.36 -6.60 6.98
C VAL A 177 19.01 -6.62 5.59
N ILE A 178 19.23 -5.46 4.97
CA ILE A 178 19.82 -5.34 3.64
C ILE A 178 21.16 -6.09 3.52
N GLY A 179 21.95 -6.15 4.59
CA GLY A 179 23.25 -6.84 4.61
C GLY A 179 23.18 -8.35 4.37
N ASN A 180 21.98 -8.98 4.48
CA ASN A 180 21.77 -10.39 4.17
C ASN A 180 21.67 -10.63 2.64
N TYR A 181 21.46 -9.58 1.85
CA TYR A 181 21.10 -9.67 0.43
C TYR A 181 22.04 -8.94 -0.51
N ALA A 182 22.59 -7.80 -0.09
CA ALA A 182 23.38 -6.93 -0.95
C ALA A 182 24.63 -6.39 -0.22
N PRO A 183 25.70 -6.04 -0.97
CA PRO A 183 26.82 -5.29 -0.40
C PRO A 183 26.36 -3.91 0.10
N THR A 184 26.69 -3.58 1.34
CA THR A 184 26.23 -2.35 2.01
C THR A 184 27.34 -1.33 2.19
N ALA A 185 26.93 -0.09 2.40
CA ALA A 185 27.76 0.99 2.90
C ALA A 185 26.96 1.83 3.91
N LYS A 186 27.68 2.40 4.91
CA LYS A 186 27.10 3.33 5.87
C LYS A 186 27.49 4.75 5.48
N ALA A 187 26.54 5.67 5.58
CA ALA A 187 26.80 7.09 5.39
C ALA A 187 26.13 7.92 6.50
N SER A 188 26.74 9.06 6.83
CA SER A 188 26.21 10.07 7.74
C SER A 188 25.70 11.28 6.96
N VAL A 189 24.61 11.86 7.45
CA VAL A 189 24.02 13.08 6.91
C VAL A 189 24.03 14.14 7.98
N THR A 190 24.66 15.28 7.67
CA THR A 190 24.65 16.48 8.51
C THR A 190 23.65 17.46 7.92
N VAL A 191 22.68 17.91 8.72
CA VAL A 191 21.71 18.95 8.33
C VAL A 191 22.11 20.26 8.95
N VAL A 192 22.22 21.31 8.13
CA VAL A 192 22.54 22.65 8.57
C VAL A 192 21.48 23.65 8.06
N ASP A 193 21.30 24.73 8.80
CA ASP A 193 20.45 25.84 8.35
C ASP A 193 21.13 26.68 7.24
N ALA A 194 20.46 27.73 6.77
CA ALA A 194 20.98 28.65 5.75
C ALA A 194 22.31 29.33 6.16
N GLY A 195 22.57 29.47 7.46
CA GLY A 195 23.80 30.02 8.03
C GLY A 195 24.92 29.00 8.20
N GLY A 196 24.65 27.70 8.03
CA GLY A 196 25.62 26.62 8.25
C GLY A 196 25.65 26.07 9.67
N VAL A 197 24.66 26.43 10.51
CA VAL A 197 24.54 25.92 11.87
C VAL A 197 23.84 24.56 11.86
N PRO A 198 24.34 23.55 12.60
CA PRO A 198 23.69 22.24 12.71
C PRO A 198 22.26 22.35 13.25
N VAL A 199 21.33 21.59 12.65
CA VAL A 199 19.90 21.60 12.99
C VAL A 199 19.55 20.33 13.76
N ASP A 200 19.13 20.48 15.02
CA ASP A 200 18.63 19.39 15.84
C ASP A 200 17.23 18.95 15.42
N SER A 201 16.96 17.64 15.53
CA SER A 201 15.63 17.05 15.27
C SER A 201 15.04 17.41 13.89
N ALA A 202 15.89 17.68 12.90
CA ALA A 202 15.45 17.79 11.51
C ALA A 202 14.98 16.43 11.00
N CYS A 203 13.85 16.42 10.28
CA CYS A 203 13.38 15.23 9.60
C CYS A 203 14.22 14.99 8.35
N VAL A 204 14.83 13.80 8.26
CA VAL A 204 15.65 13.38 7.12
C VAL A 204 15.02 12.15 6.49
N GLU A 205 14.53 12.32 5.26
CA GLU A 205 13.91 11.29 4.46
C GLU A 205 14.89 10.78 3.41
N PHE A 206 15.19 9.50 3.44
CA PHE A 206 15.97 8.82 2.41
C PHE A 206 14.99 8.27 1.38
N LYS A 207 15.14 8.71 0.13
CA LYS A 207 14.16 8.45 -0.92
C LYS A 207 14.77 7.71 -2.10
N LEU A 208 14.05 6.74 -2.63
CA LEU A 208 14.37 6.04 -3.88
C LEU A 208 13.48 6.55 -5.01
N TYR A 209 14.06 6.68 -6.20
CA TYR A 209 13.25 6.89 -7.40
C TYR A 209 12.56 5.58 -7.78
N ASN A 210 11.23 5.61 -7.81
CA ASN A 210 10.41 4.48 -8.18
C ASN A 210 9.00 5.00 -8.55
N TYR A 211 8.41 4.53 -9.64
CA TYR A 211 7.15 5.03 -10.16
C TYR A 211 7.13 6.56 -10.36
N ALA A 212 8.17 7.08 -10.97
CA ALA A 212 8.36 8.52 -11.24
C ALA A 212 8.20 9.43 -10.02
N GLU A 213 8.40 8.91 -8.81
CA GLU A 213 8.48 9.67 -7.58
C GLU A 213 9.77 9.37 -6.82
N PHE A 214 10.14 10.25 -5.90
CA PHE A 214 11.14 9.96 -4.87
C PHE A 214 10.42 9.46 -3.61
N TYR A 215 10.19 8.14 -3.56
CA TYR A 215 9.50 7.47 -2.47
C TYR A 215 10.37 7.36 -1.21
N THR A 216 9.84 7.75 -0.04
CA THR A 216 10.56 7.66 1.23
C THR A 216 10.66 6.22 1.71
N VAL A 217 11.88 5.67 1.73
CA VAL A 217 12.14 4.30 2.21
C VAL A 217 12.64 4.26 3.65
N ALA A 218 13.18 5.37 4.17
CA ALA A 218 13.59 5.52 5.55
C ALA A 218 13.44 6.97 6.02
N THR A 219 13.02 7.15 7.27
CA THR A 219 12.98 8.46 7.93
C THR A 219 13.83 8.41 9.19
N LYS A 220 14.75 9.33 9.32
CA LYS A 220 15.60 9.54 10.52
C LYS A 220 15.43 10.97 11.01
N TYR A 221 15.85 11.21 12.23
CA TYR A 221 15.88 12.55 12.80
C TYR A 221 17.31 12.86 13.24
N THR A 222 17.76 14.09 13.02
CA THR A 222 19.09 14.50 13.42
C THR A 222 19.20 14.62 14.94
N SER A 223 20.41 14.33 15.46
CA SER A 223 20.81 14.58 16.84
C SER A 223 21.02 16.08 17.10
N ALA A 224 21.32 16.46 18.33
CA ALA A 224 21.68 17.82 18.72
C ALA A 224 22.90 18.38 17.93
N SER A 225 23.76 17.52 17.39
CA SER A 225 24.85 17.90 16.48
C SER A 225 24.43 18.01 15.01
N GLY A 226 23.15 17.90 14.70
CA GLY A 226 22.63 17.96 13.33
C GLY A 226 22.88 16.71 12.50
N VAL A 227 23.23 15.55 13.10
CA VAL A 227 23.69 14.37 12.36
C VAL A 227 22.72 13.19 12.53
N CYS A 228 22.46 12.49 11.45
CA CYS A 228 21.87 11.14 11.45
C CYS A 228 22.62 10.24 10.44
N GLY A 229 22.27 8.96 10.33
CA GLY A 229 22.92 8.05 9.39
C GLY A 229 22.03 6.89 8.98
N LEU A 230 22.43 6.21 7.90
CA LEU A 230 21.78 5.04 7.36
C LEU A 230 22.81 4.08 6.77
N THR A 231 22.54 2.78 6.91
CA THR A 231 23.22 1.71 6.16
C THR A 231 22.32 1.31 4.99
N ALA A 232 22.86 1.31 3.78
CA ALA A 232 22.07 0.97 2.57
C ALA A 232 22.93 0.20 1.55
N GLY A 233 22.31 -0.33 0.50
CA GLY A 233 23.00 -0.86 -0.66
C GLY A 233 23.86 0.20 -1.36
N LYS A 234 24.83 -0.23 -2.18
CA LYS A 234 25.80 0.67 -2.82
C LYS A 234 25.22 1.33 -4.09
N GLY A 235 24.32 2.26 -3.93
CA GLY A 235 23.65 3.02 -4.99
C GLY A 235 23.27 4.42 -4.53
N ASP A 236 22.47 5.11 -5.32
CA ASP A 236 22.06 6.49 -5.07
C ASP A 236 20.71 6.59 -4.39
N MET A 237 20.60 7.50 -3.44
CA MET A 237 19.33 7.99 -2.86
C MET A 237 19.26 9.51 -2.93
N LEU A 238 18.05 10.04 -3.06
CA LEU A 238 17.76 11.42 -2.72
C LEU A 238 17.60 11.53 -1.21
N VAL A 239 18.35 12.40 -0.57
CA VAL A 239 18.18 12.78 0.84
C VAL A 239 17.44 14.10 0.88
N TRP A 240 16.24 14.09 1.46
CA TRP A 240 15.40 15.28 1.67
C TRP A 240 15.34 15.58 3.15
N ALA A 241 15.80 16.75 3.56
CA ALA A 241 15.73 17.19 4.95
C ALA A 241 14.76 18.34 5.11
N SER A 242 14.03 18.39 6.22
CA SER A 242 13.09 19.47 6.51
C SER A 242 12.97 19.76 8.00
N LYS A 243 12.74 21.04 8.33
CA LYS A 243 12.51 21.54 9.67
C LYS A 243 11.79 22.88 9.62
N ASP A 244 10.68 23.01 10.34
CA ASP A 244 9.94 24.27 10.54
C ASP A 244 9.65 25.03 9.21
N GLY A 245 9.21 24.29 8.18
CA GLY A 245 8.87 24.82 6.86
C GLY A 245 10.06 25.04 5.91
N HIS A 246 11.29 24.97 6.40
CA HIS A 246 12.48 24.97 5.55
C HIS A 246 12.85 23.55 5.13
N PHE A 247 13.38 23.43 3.93
CA PHE A 247 13.84 22.16 3.40
C PHE A 247 15.10 22.30 2.55
N GLY A 248 15.71 21.19 2.27
CA GLY A 248 16.83 21.06 1.34
C GLY A 248 17.02 19.61 0.97
N PHE A 249 17.73 19.38 -0.12
CA PHE A 249 17.95 18.03 -0.60
C PHE A 249 19.26 17.91 -1.38
N ALA A 250 19.79 16.68 -1.40
CA ALA A 250 20.96 16.33 -2.19
C ALA A 250 20.96 14.83 -2.51
N ARG A 251 21.68 14.44 -3.56
CA ARG A 251 21.93 13.04 -3.87
C ARG A 251 23.06 12.50 -2.99
N LEU A 252 22.84 11.34 -2.38
CA LEU A 252 23.83 10.58 -1.64
C LEU A 252 24.13 9.28 -2.38
N SER A 253 25.42 9.08 -2.74
CA SER A 253 25.89 7.86 -3.41
C SER A 253 26.56 6.94 -2.40
N PHE A 254 25.82 5.98 -1.85
CA PHE A 254 26.36 5.01 -0.89
C PHE A 254 27.48 4.17 -1.50
N GLY A 255 28.55 4.01 -0.74
CA GLY A 255 29.76 3.32 -1.19
C GLY A 255 30.76 4.19 -1.95
N LYS A 256 30.34 5.38 -2.42
CA LYS A 256 31.22 6.41 -2.99
C LYS A 256 31.40 7.58 -2.04
N GLN A 257 30.39 7.86 -1.22
CA GLN A 257 30.37 8.91 -0.22
C GLN A 257 30.01 8.31 1.14
N SER A 258 30.72 8.69 2.17
CA SER A 258 30.42 8.32 3.58
C SER A 258 29.76 9.46 4.37
N GLU A 259 29.77 10.67 3.82
CA GLU A 259 29.24 11.88 4.45
C GLU A 259 28.52 12.74 3.43
N LEU A 260 27.42 13.38 3.86
CA LEU A 260 26.66 14.35 3.08
C LEU A 260 26.23 15.50 3.99
N THR A 261 26.36 16.74 3.52
CA THR A 261 25.75 17.89 4.17
C THR A 261 24.54 18.35 3.36
N VAL A 262 23.37 18.43 4.01
CA VAL A 262 22.15 19.00 3.44
C VAL A 262 21.87 20.34 4.11
N LYS A 263 21.71 21.37 3.32
CA LYS A 263 21.43 22.73 3.76
C LYS A 263 19.93 23.02 3.61
N LEU A 264 19.28 23.47 4.71
CA LEU A 264 17.89 23.91 4.69
C LEU A 264 17.83 25.35 4.16
N ASP A 265 18.04 25.54 2.88
CA ASP A 265 18.11 26.83 2.21
C ASP A 265 16.89 27.14 1.34
N LYS A 266 15.90 26.24 1.32
CA LYS A 266 14.66 26.37 0.58
C LYS A 266 13.46 26.44 1.50
N LYS A 267 12.44 27.13 1.04
CA LYS A 267 11.12 27.26 1.70
C LYS A 267 10.03 27.33 0.64
N GLU A 268 8.80 27.33 1.08
CA GLU A 268 7.63 27.55 0.23
C GLU A 268 7.80 28.77 -0.67
N GLY A 269 7.56 28.65 -1.98
CA GLY A 269 7.71 29.68 -3.00
C GLY A 269 9.07 29.76 -3.70
N ASP A 270 10.04 28.95 -3.30
CA ASP A 270 11.38 28.93 -3.92
C ASP A 270 11.41 27.99 -5.13
N ALA A 271 10.98 28.48 -6.30
CA ALA A 271 10.95 27.71 -7.53
C ALA A 271 12.35 27.28 -8.00
N PHE A 272 12.48 26.02 -8.40
CA PHE A 272 13.69 25.47 -9.00
C PHE A 272 13.40 24.42 -10.08
N ALA A 273 14.38 24.15 -10.92
CA ALA A 273 14.39 23.02 -11.85
C ALA A 273 15.78 22.39 -11.85
N ILE A 274 15.89 21.13 -11.43
CA ILE A 274 17.17 20.43 -11.22
C ILE A 274 17.13 19.07 -11.88
N ASP A 275 18.13 18.77 -12.68
CA ASP A 275 18.38 17.43 -13.22
C ASP A 275 19.17 16.59 -12.22
N MET A 276 18.73 15.35 -12.02
CA MET A 276 19.37 14.42 -11.08
C MET A 276 19.41 13.01 -11.66
N ASP A 277 20.60 12.52 -11.94
CA ASP A 277 20.81 11.16 -12.38
C ASP A 277 20.93 10.24 -11.17
N ILE A 278 20.22 9.12 -11.18
CA ILE A 278 20.20 8.13 -10.12
C ILE A 278 20.77 6.81 -10.63
N VAL A 279 21.73 6.26 -9.92
CA VAL A 279 22.40 5.00 -10.26
C VAL A 279 22.08 3.96 -9.19
N PRO A 280 21.41 2.85 -9.54
CA PRO A 280 21.13 1.76 -8.60
C PRO A 280 22.39 0.94 -8.33
N PRO A 281 22.39 0.07 -7.28
CA PRO A 281 23.46 -0.89 -7.07
C PRO A 281 23.66 -1.82 -8.26
N SER A 282 24.89 -2.28 -8.45
CA SER A 282 25.21 -3.34 -9.42
C SER A 282 24.75 -4.69 -8.91
N GLU A 283 24.40 -5.59 -9.82
CA GLU A 283 24.05 -6.95 -9.49
C GLU A 283 25.27 -7.73 -8.95
N THR A 284 25.06 -8.44 -7.86
CA THR A 284 26.09 -9.25 -7.17
C THR A 284 25.51 -10.58 -6.67
N ALA A 285 24.41 -11.05 -7.27
CA ALA A 285 23.74 -12.27 -6.84
C ALA A 285 24.69 -13.48 -6.87
N ASN A 286 24.67 -14.23 -5.78
CA ASN A 286 25.32 -15.53 -5.69
C ASN A 286 24.25 -16.57 -5.41
N LEU A 287 24.05 -17.52 -6.33
CA LEU A 287 23.01 -18.54 -6.25
C LEU A 287 23.54 -19.77 -5.55
N PRO A 288 22.75 -20.43 -4.67
CA PRO A 288 23.11 -21.73 -4.14
C PRO A 288 23.13 -22.78 -5.26
N GLU A 289 23.95 -23.81 -5.08
CA GLU A 289 23.99 -24.94 -6.02
C GLU A 289 22.71 -25.77 -5.91
N VAL A 290 22.18 -26.15 -7.06
CA VAL A 290 21.00 -27.04 -7.19
C VAL A 290 21.35 -28.15 -8.16
N THR A 291 21.19 -29.43 -7.73
CA THR A 291 21.40 -30.54 -8.63
C THR A 291 20.24 -30.72 -9.61
N PRO A 292 20.47 -31.32 -10.78
CA PRO A 292 19.39 -31.63 -11.73
C PRO A 292 18.26 -32.48 -11.10
N GLU A 293 18.60 -33.39 -10.19
CA GLU A 293 17.63 -34.23 -9.49
C GLU A 293 16.76 -33.42 -8.53
N GLN A 294 17.37 -32.50 -7.77
CA GLN A 294 16.62 -31.59 -6.91
C GLN A 294 15.66 -30.71 -7.72
N ARG A 295 16.11 -30.16 -8.84
CA ARG A 295 15.25 -29.36 -9.74
C ARG A 295 14.10 -30.21 -10.30
N ALA A 296 14.38 -31.39 -10.82
CA ALA A 296 13.36 -32.28 -11.38
C ALA A 296 12.32 -32.71 -10.34
N GLU A 297 12.73 -32.97 -9.09
CA GLU A 297 11.79 -33.29 -8.01
C GLU A 297 10.93 -32.08 -7.62
N ASN A 298 11.52 -30.88 -7.54
CA ASN A 298 10.76 -29.67 -7.30
C ASN A 298 9.71 -29.42 -8.39
N ASP A 299 10.08 -29.54 -9.67
CA ASP A 299 9.19 -29.35 -10.81
C ASP A 299 8.05 -30.37 -10.80
N ARG A 300 8.34 -31.61 -10.44
CA ARG A 300 7.33 -32.67 -10.26
C ARG A 300 6.34 -32.32 -9.16
N ARG A 301 6.83 -31.83 -8.03
CA ARG A 301 5.98 -31.38 -6.90
C ARG A 301 5.11 -30.21 -7.29
N LEU A 302 5.66 -29.18 -7.94
CA LEU A 302 4.90 -28.03 -8.43
C LEU A 302 3.74 -28.46 -9.33
N ALA A 303 3.96 -29.37 -10.28
CA ALA A 303 2.90 -29.89 -11.15
C ALA A 303 1.80 -30.64 -10.37
N GLN A 304 2.17 -31.37 -9.31
CA GLN A 304 1.20 -32.03 -8.43
C GLN A 304 0.39 -31.03 -7.60
N GLU A 305 1.04 -30.02 -7.06
CA GLU A 305 0.46 -28.95 -6.24
C GLU A 305 -0.50 -28.09 -7.08
N ASP A 306 -0.13 -27.80 -8.33
CA ASP A 306 -1.01 -27.15 -9.31
C ASP A 306 -2.29 -27.97 -9.53
N SER A 307 -2.18 -29.29 -9.66
CA SER A 307 -3.34 -30.18 -9.77
C SER A 307 -4.27 -30.08 -8.55
N ILE A 308 -3.71 -30.04 -7.33
CA ILE A 308 -4.47 -29.91 -6.08
C ILE A 308 -5.20 -28.57 -6.05
N ARG A 309 -4.50 -27.48 -6.36
CA ARG A 309 -5.08 -26.14 -6.38
C ARG A 309 -6.15 -26.01 -7.47
N ASN A 310 -5.89 -26.54 -8.66
CA ASN A 310 -6.85 -26.53 -9.77
C ASN A 310 -8.12 -27.32 -9.43
N ALA A 311 -8.02 -28.46 -8.73
CA ALA A 311 -9.18 -29.20 -8.26
C ALA A 311 -10.01 -28.38 -7.26
N TYR A 312 -9.36 -27.60 -6.39
CA TYR A 312 -10.06 -26.68 -5.49
C TYR A 312 -10.72 -25.53 -6.26
N THR A 313 -10.01 -24.85 -7.14
CA THR A 313 -10.54 -23.71 -7.90
C THR A 313 -11.65 -24.11 -8.88
N ALA A 314 -11.66 -25.37 -9.36
CA ALA A 314 -12.76 -25.93 -10.16
C ALA A 314 -14.10 -25.99 -9.38
N THR A 315 -14.07 -25.86 -8.06
CA THR A 315 -15.30 -25.74 -7.24
C THR A 315 -15.89 -24.32 -7.21
N PHE A 316 -15.20 -23.34 -7.77
CA PHE A 316 -15.67 -21.97 -7.81
C PHE A 316 -16.80 -21.78 -8.82
N MET A 317 -17.55 -20.69 -8.69
CA MET A 317 -18.65 -20.39 -9.58
C MET A 317 -18.14 -20.12 -11.01
N THR A 318 -18.59 -20.91 -11.97
CA THR A 318 -18.34 -20.64 -13.38
C THR A 318 -19.31 -19.58 -13.92
N GLU A 319 -18.99 -18.95 -15.04
CA GLU A 319 -19.85 -17.95 -15.66
C GLU A 319 -21.24 -18.53 -16.00
N ASP A 320 -21.30 -19.73 -16.59
CA ASP A 320 -22.57 -20.38 -16.93
C ASP A 320 -23.42 -20.69 -15.69
N ALA A 321 -22.81 -21.17 -14.61
CA ALA A 321 -23.49 -21.43 -13.36
C ALA A 321 -23.99 -20.15 -12.71
N ALA A 322 -23.21 -19.05 -12.78
CA ALA A 322 -23.60 -17.73 -12.29
C ALA A 322 -24.77 -17.14 -13.08
N ARG A 323 -24.76 -17.27 -14.42
CA ARG A 323 -25.89 -16.86 -15.27
C ARG A 323 -27.14 -17.71 -14.98
N ALA A 324 -27.01 -19.01 -14.80
CA ALA A 324 -28.13 -19.87 -14.39
C ALA A 324 -28.71 -19.49 -13.02
N PHE A 325 -27.84 -19.13 -12.06
CA PHE A 325 -28.26 -18.60 -10.77
C PHE A 325 -29.02 -17.27 -10.96
N ALA A 326 -28.52 -16.34 -11.74
CA ALA A 326 -29.16 -15.04 -12.01
C ALA A 326 -30.57 -15.22 -12.60
N ARG A 327 -30.73 -16.07 -13.61
CA ARG A 327 -32.04 -16.41 -14.20
C ARG A 327 -33.02 -16.96 -13.18
N ARG A 328 -32.56 -17.91 -12.33
CA ARG A 328 -33.39 -18.52 -11.29
C ARG A 328 -33.96 -17.49 -10.30
N TYR A 329 -33.17 -16.48 -9.94
CA TYR A 329 -33.57 -15.46 -8.96
C TYR A 329 -34.05 -14.15 -9.61
N LYS A 330 -34.17 -14.11 -10.95
CA LYS A 330 -34.59 -12.94 -11.74
C LYS A 330 -33.70 -11.72 -11.42
N LEU A 331 -32.39 -11.92 -11.52
CA LEU A 331 -31.36 -10.91 -11.35
C LEU A 331 -30.75 -10.58 -12.72
N ASP A 332 -30.01 -9.49 -12.81
CA ASP A 332 -29.23 -9.13 -14.00
C ASP A 332 -28.13 -10.17 -14.25
N GLU A 333 -28.15 -10.82 -15.42
CA GLU A 333 -27.27 -11.95 -15.71
C GLU A 333 -25.82 -11.54 -15.86
N ASP A 334 -25.54 -10.42 -16.54
CA ASP A 334 -24.16 -9.98 -16.79
C ASP A 334 -23.51 -9.46 -15.52
N ALA A 335 -24.22 -8.62 -14.76
CA ALA A 335 -23.74 -8.09 -13.49
C ALA A 335 -23.46 -9.22 -12.48
N VAL A 336 -24.39 -10.19 -12.37
CA VAL A 336 -24.27 -11.29 -11.42
C VAL A 336 -23.16 -12.26 -11.83
N ALA A 337 -23.00 -12.53 -13.13
CA ALA A 337 -21.92 -13.37 -13.62
C ALA A 337 -20.54 -12.78 -13.24
N GLY A 338 -20.31 -11.49 -13.53
CA GLY A 338 -19.07 -10.82 -13.15
C GLY A 338 -18.81 -10.86 -11.64
N ILE A 339 -19.80 -10.53 -10.81
CA ILE A 339 -19.69 -10.53 -9.35
C ILE A 339 -19.36 -11.93 -8.81
N LEU A 340 -20.10 -12.98 -9.23
CA LEU A 340 -19.94 -14.32 -8.68
C LEU A 340 -18.62 -14.97 -9.12
N VAL A 341 -18.16 -14.73 -10.32
CA VAL A 341 -16.84 -15.18 -10.78
C VAL A 341 -15.73 -14.47 -10.00
N ALA A 342 -15.82 -13.15 -9.85
CA ALA A 342 -14.86 -12.36 -9.09
C ALA A 342 -14.79 -12.73 -7.59
N SER A 343 -15.90 -13.22 -7.02
CA SER A 343 -15.96 -13.61 -5.60
C SER A 343 -15.22 -14.93 -5.28
N ARG A 344 -14.81 -15.70 -6.29
CA ARG A 344 -14.04 -16.94 -6.17
C ARG A 344 -14.57 -17.87 -5.07
N GLY A 345 -13.76 -18.29 -4.12
CA GLY A 345 -14.17 -19.17 -3.02
C GLY A 345 -15.19 -18.58 -2.05
N ASN A 346 -15.49 -17.27 -2.12
CA ASN A 346 -16.52 -16.62 -1.31
C ASN A 346 -17.91 -16.59 -1.98
N HIS A 347 -18.08 -17.20 -3.17
CA HIS A 347 -19.31 -17.16 -3.96
C HIS A 347 -20.56 -17.59 -3.17
N LYS A 348 -20.43 -18.51 -2.21
CA LYS A 348 -21.56 -18.96 -1.37
C LYS A 348 -22.15 -17.82 -0.54
N VAL A 349 -21.29 -16.99 0.07
CA VAL A 349 -21.71 -15.81 0.86
C VAL A 349 -22.45 -14.82 -0.04
N ILE A 350 -21.92 -14.57 -1.23
CA ILE A 350 -22.55 -13.66 -2.20
C ILE A 350 -23.89 -14.20 -2.70
N CYS A 351 -23.99 -15.50 -3.00
CA CYS A 351 -25.24 -16.15 -3.35
C CYS A 351 -26.27 -16.05 -2.20
N ASP A 352 -25.86 -16.34 -0.97
CA ASP A 352 -26.72 -16.24 0.22
C ASP A 352 -27.26 -14.82 0.40
N PHE A 353 -26.43 -13.81 0.18
CA PHE A 353 -26.86 -12.43 0.18
C PHE A 353 -27.88 -12.15 -0.91
N MET A 354 -27.59 -12.52 -2.17
CA MET A 354 -28.48 -12.29 -3.31
C MET A 354 -29.83 -12.98 -3.16
N THR A 355 -29.90 -14.17 -2.58
CA THR A 355 -31.16 -14.89 -2.33
C THR A 355 -32.09 -14.20 -1.34
N ARG A 356 -31.57 -13.28 -0.52
CA ARG A 356 -32.35 -12.46 0.43
C ARG A 356 -32.97 -11.22 -0.20
N LEU A 357 -32.59 -10.87 -1.43
CA LEU A 357 -33.11 -9.71 -2.16
C LEU A 357 -34.48 -10.05 -2.77
N ARG A 358 -35.58 -9.69 -2.07
CA ARG A 358 -36.94 -10.13 -2.45
C ARG A 358 -37.66 -9.19 -3.43
N SER A 359 -37.48 -7.88 -3.31
CA SER A 359 -38.12 -6.89 -4.17
C SER A 359 -37.17 -6.43 -5.28
N GLU A 360 -37.74 -5.94 -6.40
CA GLU A 360 -36.94 -5.37 -7.49
C GLU A 360 -36.03 -4.23 -7.01
N LYS A 361 -36.52 -3.42 -6.07
CA LYS A 361 -35.71 -2.35 -5.46
C LYS A 361 -34.53 -2.92 -4.66
N SER A 362 -34.75 -4.00 -3.88
CA SER A 362 -33.66 -4.62 -3.11
C SER A 362 -32.66 -5.33 -4.01
N LYS A 363 -33.11 -5.99 -5.09
CA LYS A 363 -32.24 -6.64 -6.08
C LYS A 363 -31.32 -5.62 -6.74
N LYS A 364 -31.88 -4.54 -7.29
CA LYS A 364 -31.11 -3.46 -7.90
C LYS A 364 -30.13 -2.83 -6.91
N GLY A 365 -30.56 -2.57 -5.67
CA GLY A 365 -29.71 -2.00 -4.62
C GLY A 365 -28.59 -2.94 -4.15
N GLY A 366 -28.86 -4.25 -4.08
CA GLY A 366 -27.86 -5.25 -3.67
C GLY A 366 -26.80 -5.50 -4.74
N ILE A 367 -27.21 -5.54 -6.03
CA ILE A 367 -26.26 -5.63 -7.14
C ILE A 367 -25.38 -4.37 -7.19
N ASP A 368 -25.98 -3.19 -7.10
CA ASP A 368 -25.24 -1.92 -7.06
C ASP A 368 -24.23 -1.87 -5.90
N LEU A 369 -24.57 -2.40 -4.73
CA LEU A 369 -23.65 -2.51 -3.59
C LEU A 369 -22.45 -3.40 -3.92
N LEU A 370 -22.70 -4.58 -4.49
CA LEU A 370 -21.66 -5.54 -4.85
C LEU A 370 -20.73 -5.06 -5.97
N GLN A 371 -21.24 -4.22 -6.89
CA GLN A 371 -20.44 -3.61 -7.94
C GLN A 371 -19.54 -2.44 -7.47
N ARG A 372 -19.78 -1.93 -6.26
CA ARG A 372 -19.02 -0.80 -5.68
C ARG A 372 -17.91 -1.21 -4.72
N ILE A 373 -17.92 -2.44 -4.28
CA ILE A 373 -16.83 -2.97 -3.46
C ILE A 373 -15.77 -3.59 -4.36
N SER A 374 -14.54 -3.66 -3.86
CA SER A 374 -13.42 -4.19 -4.64
C SER A 374 -13.55 -5.68 -4.91
N ALA A 375 -12.81 -6.20 -5.89
CA ALA A 375 -12.73 -7.64 -6.13
C ALA A 375 -12.22 -8.39 -4.90
N LYS A 376 -11.32 -7.80 -4.12
CA LYS A 376 -10.83 -8.37 -2.86
C LYS A 376 -11.93 -8.42 -1.79
N ASP A 377 -12.77 -7.38 -1.71
CA ASP A 377 -13.93 -7.39 -0.82
C ASP A 377 -14.92 -8.51 -1.18
N LEU A 378 -15.20 -8.71 -2.47
CA LEU A 378 -16.06 -9.82 -2.91
C LEU A 378 -15.52 -11.18 -2.44
N ARG A 379 -14.20 -11.33 -2.34
CA ARG A 379 -13.52 -12.59 -1.96
C ARG A 379 -13.52 -12.86 -0.45
N ASP A 380 -13.70 -11.85 0.40
CA ASP A 380 -13.57 -12.03 1.86
C ASP A 380 -14.68 -11.39 2.70
N VAL A 381 -15.58 -10.60 2.10
CA VAL A 381 -16.70 -9.98 2.83
C VAL A 381 -17.62 -11.03 3.46
N ARG A 382 -18.11 -10.73 4.67
CA ARG A 382 -19.04 -11.57 5.40
C ARG A 382 -20.49 -11.17 5.13
N LEU A 383 -21.41 -12.13 5.28
CA LEU A 383 -22.83 -11.93 4.98
C LEU A 383 -23.47 -10.81 5.81
N GLU A 384 -23.14 -10.75 7.12
CA GLU A 384 -23.67 -9.71 8.00
C GLU A 384 -23.25 -8.29 7.58
N VAL A 385 -22.06 -8.13 6.99
CA VAL A 385 -21.58 -6.86 6.45
C VAL A 385 -22.46 -6.41 5.28
N LEU A 386 -22.70 -7.29 4.33
CA LEU A 386 -23.55 -6.99 3.17
C LEU A 386 -24.99 -6.64 3.59
N ILE A 387 -25.54 -7.38 4.57
CA ILE A 387 -26.87 -7.12 5.11
C ILE A 387 -26.93 -5.75 5.78
N ASP A 388 -25.94 -5.41 6.60
CA ASP A 388 -25.87 -4.13 7.30
C ASP A 388 -25.81 -2.95 6.30
N HIS A 389 -25.00 -3.09 5.25
CA HIS A 389 -24.84 -2.04 4.26
C HIS A 389 -26.03 -1.85 3.31
N MET A 390 -26.96 -2.82 3.25
CA MET A 390 -28.27 -2.62 2.63
C MET A 390 -29.16 -1.66 3.43
N LEU A 391 -28.88 -1.41 4.70
CA LEU A 391 -29.59 -0.43 5.49
C LEU A 391 -29.27 0.97 4.98
N SER A 392 -30.23 1.67 4.47
CA SER A 392 -30.10 3.04 3.99
C SER A 392 -31.28 3.89 4.43
N ASN A 393 -31.01 5.06 4.99
CA ASN A 393 -32.03 6.07 5.31
C ASN A 393 -32.43 6.88 4.06
N VAL A 394 -31.61 6.82 3.00
CA VAL A 394 -31.82 7.59 1.78
C VAL A 394 -32.72 6.83 0.83
N ARG A 395 -33.84 7.45 0.45
CA ARG A 395 -34.86 6.87 -0.45
C ARG A 395 -34.62 7.15 -1.92
N THR A 396 -33.65 7.99 -2.26
CA THR A 396 -33.31 8.34 -3.65
C THR A 396 -32.42 7.28 -4.31
N SER A 397 -32.58 7.14 -5.62
CA SER A 397 -31.71 6.30 -6.46
C SER A 397 -30.63 7.09 -7.19
N ALA A 398 -30.48 8.39 -6.90
CA ALA A 398 -29.47 9.23 -7.55
C ALA A 398 -28.06 8.65 -7.36
N GLU A 399 -27.25 8.70 -8.41
CA GLU A 399 -25.87 8.17 -8.43
C GLU A 399 -25.01 8.78 -7.30
N TYR A 400 -25.17 10.05 -7.07
CA TYR A 400 -24.53 10.79 -5.99
C TYR A 400 -24.68 10.11 -4.61
N PHE A 401 -25.93 9.74 -4.21
CA PHE A 401 -26.16 9.04 -2.94
C PHE A 401 -25.69 7.58 -2.97
N ARG A 402 -25.71 6.94 -4.13
CA ARG A 402 -25.15 5.61 -4.27
C ARG A 402 -23.64 5.61 -4.02
N LYS A 403 -22.95 6.58 -4.59
CA LYS A 403 -21.48 6.73 -4.46
C LYS A 403 -21.06 7.16 -3.06
N TYR A 404 -21.72 8.16 -2.45
CA TYR A 404 -21.22 8.83 -1.26
C TYR A 404 -21.97 8.52 0.04
N VAL A 405 -23.02 7.70 0.00
CA VAL A 405 -23.80 7.28 1.19
C VAL A 405 -23.93 5.76 1.27
N ARG A 406 -24.30 5.09 0.17
CA ARG A 406 -24.53 3.64 0.18
C ARG A 406 -23.26 2.82 0.06
N ASN A 407 -22.25 3.34 -0.62
CA ASN A 407 -20.97 2.65 -0.77
C ASN A 407 -20.40 2.30 0.61
N PRO A 408 -20.16 1.02 0.92
CA PRO A 408 -19.55 0.62 2.19
C PRO A 408 -18.08 0.98 2.27
N ARG A 409 -17.38 0.97 1.13
CA ARG A 409 -15.94 1.24 1.02
C ARG A 409 -15.66 2.72 1.23
N VAL A 410 -14.77 3.04 2.16
CA VAL A 410 -14.29 4.41 2.43
C VAL A 410 -12.88 4.59 1.91
N SER A 411 -11.97 3.69 2.24
CA SER A 411 -10.56 3.69 1.84
C SER A 411 -10.06 2.24 1.69
N ASN A 412 -9.05 1.85 2.44
CA ASN A 412 -8.42 0.53 2.41
C ASN A 412 -8.75 -0.36 3.62
N GLU A 413 -9.78 -0.04 4.39
CA GLU A 413 -10.21 -0.79 5.55
C GLU A 413 -10.81 -2.16 5.19
N MET A 414 -10.74 -3.13 6.10
CA MET A 414 -11.59 -4.31 6.04
C MET A 414 -13.05 -3.91 6.24
N LEU A 415 -13.94 -4.33 5.36
CA LEU A 415 -15.37 -4.00 5.48
C LEU A 415 -15.98 -4.61 6.74
N THR A 416 -16.60 -3.77 7.57
CA THR A 416 -17.26 -4.14 8.82
C THR A 416 -18.72 -3.64 8.86
N PRO A 417 -19.62 -4.29 9.59
CA PRO A 417 -20.97 -3.76 9.81
C PRO A 417 -20.88 -2.57 10.77
N TYR A 418 -21.38 -1.41 10.36
CA TYR A 418 -21.36 -0.22 11.19
C TYR A 418 -22.66 0.61 11.12
N LYS A 419 -23.49 0.41 10.08
CA LYS A 419 -24.69 1.23 9.89
C LYS A 419 -25.75 0.98 10.96
N ALA A 420 -26.04 -0.27 11.27
CA ALA A 420 -26.97 -0.62 12.36
C ALA A 420 -26.42 -0.17 13.72
N PHE A 421 -25.12 -0.29 13.92
CA PHE A 421 -24.44 0.14 15.14
C PHE A 421 -24.64 1.65 15.35
N PHE A 422 -24.27 2.51 14.40
CA PHE A 422 -24.41 3.95 14.56
C PHE A 422 -25.86 4.40 14.72
N ARG A 423 -26.81 3.77 14.05
CA ARG A 423 -28.25 4.03 14.23
C ARG A 423 -28.76 3.71 15.63
N LYS A 424 -28.09 2.82 16.34
CA LYS A 424 -28.43 2.46 17.71
C LYS A 424 -27.78 3.38 18.74
N VAL A 425 -26.54 3.81 18.50
CA VAL A 425 -25.75 4.53 19.50
C VAL A 425 -25.81 6.04 19.37
N VAL A 426 -26.16 6.57 18.19
CA VAL A 426 -26.41 8.00 17.97
C VAL A 426 -27.88 8.28 18.29
N SER A 427 -28.14 9.29 19.11
CA SER A 427 -29.52 9.71 19.41
C SER A 427 -30.23 10.19 18.15
N LYS A 428 -31.55 10.14 18.13
CA LYS A 428 -32.32 10.66 16.99
C LYS A 428 -32.14 12.16 16.83
N GLU A 429 -32.09 12.88 17.94
CA GLU A 429 -31.88 14.32 18.01
C GLU A 429 -30.51 14.72 17.43
N ASP A 430 -29.45 13.99 17.82
CA ASP A 430 -28.11 14.24 17.27
C ASP A 430 -28.04 13.91 15.78
N ALA A 431 -28.62 12.79 15.36
CA ALA A 431 -28.64 12.39 13.94
C ALA A 431 -29.37 13.44 13.08
N GLU A 432 -30.53 13.95 13.54
CA GLU A 432 -31.26 15.03 12.85
C GLU A 432 -30.44 16.33 12.83
N ALA A 433 -29.75 16.67 13.91
CA ALA A 433 -28.89 17.84 13.99
C ALA A 433 -27.68 17.74 13.05
N TYR A 434 -27.04 16.57 12.96
CA TYR A 434 -25.89 16.33 12.04
C TYR A 434 -26.32 16.34 10.57
N VAL A 435 -27.51 15.78 10.25
CA VAL A 435 -28.05 15.85 8.87
C VAL A 435 -28.37 17.29 8.47
N ALA A 436 -28.95 18.08 9.39
CA ALA A 436 -29.28 19.49 9.13
C ALA A 436 -28.02 20.37 9.02
N GLN A 437 -27.01 20.09 9.82
CA GLN A 437 -25.75 20.83 9.91
C GLN A 437 -24.57 19.86 10.04
N PRO A 438 -24.02 19.33 8.92
CA PRO A 438 -22.95 18.32 8.95
C PRO A 438 -21.69 18.77 9.69
N MET A 439 -21.43 20.06 9.80
CA MET A 439 -20.30 20.58 10.57
C MET A 439 -20.38 20.25 12.07
N LYS A 440 -21.56 20.06 12.64
CA LYS A 440 -21.71 19.58 14.03
C LYS A 440 -21.13 18.16 14.22
N LEU A 441 -21.19 17.31 13.19
CA LEU A 441 -20.53 16.01 13.23
C LEU A 441 -19.01 16.15 13.21
N VAL A 442 -18.48 17.11 12.43
CA VAL A 442 -17.04 17.44 12.40
C VAL A 442 -16.58 17.86 13.80
N GLU A 443 -17.27 18.81 14.43
CA GLU A 443 -17.00 19.28 15.80
C GLU A 443 -17.04 18.13 16.81
N TRP A 444 -18.05 17.27 16.67
CA TRP A 444 -18.18 16.14 17.56
C TRP A 444 -17.00 15.16 17.44
N VAL A 445 -16.59 14.84 16.20
CA VAL A 445 -15.43 13.95 15.96
C VAL A 445 -14.15 14.59 16.46
N ALA A 446 -13.88 15.84 16.12
CA ALA A 446 -12.71 16.59 16.57
C ALA A 446 -12.61 16.69 18.10
N GLY A 447 -13.76 16.81 18.79
CA GLY A 447 -13.82 16.93 20.24
C GLY A 447 -13.83 15.61 21.02
N ASN A 448 -14.23 14.49 20.39
CA ASN A 448 -14.46 13.22 21.08
C ASN A 448 -13.51 12.08 20.66
N ILE A 449 -12.82 12.19 19.54
CA ILE A 449 -11.87 11.18 19.09
C ILE A 449 -10.44 11.68 19.27
N ARG A 450 -9.71 11.06 20.19
CA ARG A 450 -8.30 11.36 20.40
C ARG A 450 -7.46 10.68 19.33
N VAL A 451 -6.64 11.46 18.64
CA VAL A 451 -5.67 10.93 17.68
C VAL A 451 -4.37 10.58 18.39
N ASP A 452 -3.90 9.34 18.17
CA ASP A 452 -2.62 8.87 18.67
C ASP A 452 -1.98 7.96 17.61
N LYS A 453 -0.86 8.40 17.07
CA LYS A 453 -0.10 7.66 16.05
C LYS A 453 0.42 6.30 16.50
N HIS A 454 0.41 6.04 17.79
CA HIS A 454 0.90 4.78 18.37
C HIS A 454 -0.21 3.79 18.73
N CYS A 455 -1.48 4.13 18.57
CA CYS A 455 -2.59 3.24 18.90
C CYS A 455 -2.84 2.16 17.84
N ASN A 456 -2.37 2.37 16.61
CA ASN A 456 -2.55 1.45 15.47
C ASN A 456 -1.22 1.17 14.76
N LEU A 457 -0.33 0.46 15.43
CA LEU A 457 1.01 0.19 14.92
C LEU A 457 1.05 -0.88 13.80
N GLY A 458 -0.02 -1.67 13.66
CA GLY A 458 -0.16 -2.64 12.59
C GLY A 458 -0.47 -2.01 11.23
N GLY A 459 -1.03 -0.81 11.20
CA GLY A 459 -1.43 -0.12 9.98
C GLY A 459 -2.72 -0.65 9.34
N ASP A 460 -3.38 -1.66 9.95
CA ASP A 460 -4.71 -2.12 9.56
C ASP A 460 -5.77 -1.16 10.19
N PRO A 461 -6.61 -0.47 9.39
CA PRO A 461 -7.50 0.54 9.93
C PRO A 461 -8.41 0.02 11.03
N ILE A 462 -8.49 0.76 12.13
CA ILE A 462 -9.40 0.44 13.24
C ILE A 462 -10.84 0.56 12.75
N SER A 463 -11.66 -0.47 13.02
CA SER A 463 -13.06 -0.46 12.59
C SER A 463 -13.83 0.74 13.17
N PRO A 464 -14.84 1.28 12.45
CA PRO A 464 -15.63 2.41 12.93
C PRO A 464 -16.28 2.18 14.31
N GLU A 465 -16.75 0.95 14.59
CA GLU A 465 -17.23 0.56 15.92
C GLU A 465 -16.11 0.58 16.95
N GLY A 466 -14.91 0.13 16.61
CA GLY A 466 -13.74 0.15 17.48
C GLY A 466 -13.36 1.56 17.88
N VAL A 467 -13.29 2.49 16.93
CA VAL A 467 -13.03 3.92 17.20
C VAL A 467 -14.11 4.53 18.11
N TRP A 468 -15.39 4.25 17.84
CA TRP A 468 -16.48 4.73 18.70
C TRP A 468 -16.32 4.25 20.15
N ARG A 469 -16.02 2.97 20.36
CA ARG A 469 -15.91 2.38 21.69
C ARG A 469 -14.71 2.85 22.48
N THR A 470 -13.57 3.01 21.81
CA THR A 470 -12.30 3.39 22.44
C THR A 470 -12.10 4.90 22.54
N ARG A 471 -12.77 5.69 21.69
CA ARG A 471 -12.52 7.12 21.50
C ARG A 471 -11.08 7.42 21.14
N LEU A 472 -10.40 6.46 20.52
CA LEU A 472 -8.99 6.50 20.17
C LEU A 472 -8.81 5.95 18.76
N ALA A 473 -8.03 6.67 17.94
CA ALA A 473 -7.70 6.27 16.58
C ALA A 473 -6.35 6.86 16.15
N ASP A 474 -5.71 6.26 15.16
CA ASP A 474 -4.77 6.99 14.29
C ASP A 474 -5.56 7.92 13.36
N ALA A 475 -4.86 8.85 12.70
CA ALA A 475 -5.52 9.86 11.85
C ALA A 475 -6.35 9.21 10.73
N HIS A 476 -5.80 8.20 10.05
CA HIS A 476 -6.49 7.53 8.94
C HIS A 476 -7.73 6.75 9.41
N SER A 477 -7.64 6.02 10.52
CA SER A 477 -8.81 5.34 11.12
C SER A 477 -9.88 6.33 11.59
N ARG A 478 -9.50 7.52 12.10
CA ARG A 478 -10.45 8.60 12.44
C ARG A 478 -11.19 9.11 11.19
N ASP A 479 -10.47 9.28 10.10
CA ASP A 479 -11.05 9.78 8.84
C ASP A 479 -12.05 8.77 8.26
N ILE A 480 -11.71 7.48 8.25
CA ILE A 480 -12.63 6.38 7.89
C ILE A 480 -13.84 6.37 8.84
N PHE A 481 -13.63 6.52 10.13
CA PHE A 481 -14.70 6.59 11.14
C PHE A 481 -15.68 7.74 10.85
N PHE A 482 -15.17 8.94 10.59
CA PHE A 482 -16.00 10.11 10.26
C PHE A 482 -16.89 9.84 9.05
N VAL A 483 -16.30 9.36 7.95
CA VAL A 483 -17.05 9.06 6.72
C VAL A 483 -18.08 7.96 6.96
N SER A 484 -17.74 6.92 7.69
CA SER A 484 -18.65 5.81 8.02
C SER A 484 -19.84 6.27 8.87
N MET A 485 -19.59 7.09 9.87
CA MET A 485 -20.63 7.68 10.72
C MET A 485 -21.54 8.62 9.92
N ALA A 486 -20.97 9.50 9.09
CA ALA A 486 -21.72 10.39 8.21
C ALA A 486 -22.64 9.59 7.26
N ARG A 487 -22.10 8.60 6.53
CA ARG A 487 -22.86 7.74 5.63
C ARG A 487 -23.99 6.97 6.32
N SER A 488 -23.78 6.56 7.58
CA SER A 488 -24.79 5.84 8.37
C SER A 488 -26.03 6.70 8.66
N MET A 489 -25.86 8.00 8.75
CA MET A 489 -26.95 8.98 8.95
C MET A 489 -27.51 9.54 7.64
N GLY A 490 -26.91 9.18 6.50
CA GLY A 490 -27.33 9.64 5.18
C GLY A 490 -26.64 10.91 4.71
N ILE A 491 -25.57 11.32 5.38
CA ILE A 491 -24.73 12.48 4.99
C ILE A 491 -23.71 12.00 3.97
N PRO A 492 -23.67 12.59 2.76
CA PRO A 492 -22.71 12.21 1.73
C PRO A 492 -21.29 12.65 2.11
N ALA A 493 -20.36 11.69 2.19
CA ALA A 493 -18.98 11.94 2.57
C ALA A 493 -18.01 10.96 1.89
N ARG A 494 -16.75 11.36 1.74
CA ARG A 494 -15.66 10.51 1.23
C ARG A 494 -14.30 10.91 1.80
N ILE A 495 -13.32 10.05 1.65
CA ILE A 495 -11.92 10.45 1.55
C ILE A 495 -11.64 10.62 0.06
N ASP A 496 -11.07 11.75 -0.33
CA ASP A 496 -10.71 12.02 -1.72
C ASP A 496 -9.48 11.20 -2.12
N GLU A 497 -9.59 10.41 -3.16
CA GLU A 497 -8.55 9.47 -3.58
C GLU A 497 -7.26 10.17 -4.03
N VAL A 498 -7.38 11.36 -4.64
CA VAL A 498 -6.24 12.13 -5.14
C VAL A 498 -5.46 12.82 -4.02
N THR A 499 -6.17 13.50 -3.14
CA THR A 499 -5.56 14.38 -2.12
C THR A 499 -5.48 13.77 -0.74
N GLY A 500 -6.19 12.66 -0.49
CA GLY A 500 -6.34 12.04 0.83
C GLY A 500 -7.19 12.84 1.82
N LYS A 501 -7.82 13.94 1.38
CA LYS A 501 -8.63 14.79 2.25
C LYS A 501 -10.00 14.18 2.53
N VAL A 502 -10.47 14.39 3.75
CA VAL A 502 -11.87 14.10 4.11
C VAL A 502 -12.78 15.16 3.50
N GLN A 503 -13.88 14.75 2.89
CA GLN A 503 -14.80 15.65 2.22
C GLN A 503 -16.26 15.34 2.55
N LEU A 504 -17.02 16.38 2.83
CA LEU A 504 -18.48 16.38 2.76
C LEU A 504 -18.90 16.69 1.32
N MET A 505 -19.76 15.85 0.76
CA MET A 505 -20.16 15.99 -0.63
C MET A 505 -21.47 16.78 -0.73
N LYS A 506 -21.54 17.69 -1.70
CA LYS A 506 -22.73 18.44 -2.10
C LYS A 506 -22.99 18.17 -3.60
N GLU A 507 -24.20 18.46 -4.09
CA GLU A 507 -24.48 18.31 -5.52
C GLU A 507 -23.60 19.24 -6.38
N GLU A 508 -23.22 20.38 -5.83
CA GLU A 508 -22.42 21.43 -6.49
C GLU A 508 -20.89 21.23 -6.34
N GLY A 509 -20.45 20.22 -5.54
CA GLY A 509 -19.03 19.96 -5.31
C GLY A 509 -18.72 19.36 -3.95
N ALA A 510 -17.45 19.35 -3.57
CA ALA A 510 -16.94 18.82 -2.31
C ALA A 510 -16.50 19.96 -1.38
N LEU A 511 -16.78 19.82 -0.09
CA LEU A 511 -16.27 20.67 0.96
C LEU A 511 -15.19 19.87 1.73
N ASP A 512 -13.97 20.35 1.72
CA ASP A 512 -12.88 19.77 2.51
C ASP A 512 -13.16 19.94 4.00
N VAL A 513 -12.84 18.91 4.79
CA VAL A 513 -13.08 18.88 6.24
C VAL A 513 -11.74 18.69 6.95
N ASP A 514 -11.45 19.56 7.91
CA ASP A 514 -10.31 19.42 8.81
C ASP A 514 -10.80 18.91 10.18
N LEU A 515 -10.53 17.63 10.46
CA LEU A 515 -10.90 16.97 11.71
C LEU A 515 -9.95 17.30 12.88
N ASP A 516 -8.87 18.04 12.64
CA ASP A 516 -7.98 18.56 13.69
C ASP A 516 -8.39 19.96 14.15
N CYS A 517 -9.21 20.66 13.35
CA CYS A 517 -9.74 21.98 13.68
C CYS A 517 -10.94 21.85 14.63
N LYS A 518 -10.84 22.46 15.82
CA LYS A 518 -11.93 22.48 16.81
C LYS A 518 -12.95 23.60 16.58
N ASP A 519 -12.62 24.56 15.74
CA ASP A 519 -13.47 25.70 15.44
C ASP A 519 -13.92 25.68 13.99
N THR A 520 -15.13 25.17 13.78
CA THR A 520 -15.68 24.94 12.44
C THR A 520 -16.24 26.21 11.79
N VAL A 521 -16.41 27.30 12.53
CA VAL A 521 -16.84 28.57 11.95
C VAL A 521 -15.78 29.09 10.95
N PHE A 522 -14.51 28.85 11.23
CA PHE A 522 -13.42 29.21 10.32
C PHE A 522 -13.22 28.26 9.12
N MET A 523 -13.80 27.06 9.14
CA MET A 523 -13.58 26.08 8.05
C MET A 523 -14.29 26.47 6.75
N GLU A 524 -15.44 27.16 6.80
CA GLU A 524 -16.09 27.68 5.60
C GLU A 524 -15.31 28.84 4.96
N GLU A 525 -14.49 29.55 5.75
CA GLU A 525 -13.58 30.59 5.28
C GLU A 525 -12.23 30.04 4.80
N LEU A 526 -11.86 28.82 5.22
CA LEU A 526 -10.61 28.13 4.89
C LEU A 526 -10.72 27.23 3.65
N VAL A 527 -11.78 27.34 2.84
CA VAL A 527 -11.83 26.60 1.56
C VAL A 527 -10.57 26.92 0.78
N PRO A 528 -9.70 25.94 0.49
CA PRO A 528 -8.47 26.21 -0.23
C PRO A 528 -8.78 26.89 -1.55
N GLN A 529 -8.22 28.08 -1.73
CA GLN A 529 -8.35 28.74 -3.02
C GLN A 529 -7.67 27.87 -4.06
N LYS A 530 -8.23 27.77 -5.25
CA LYS A 530 -7.76 26.88 -6.31
C LYS A 530 -7.20 27.68 -7.46
N GLY A 531 -6.20 27.11 -8.10
CA GLY A 531 -5.67 27.56 -9.39
C GLY A 531 -5.66 26.44 -10.40
N ARG A 532 -5.17 26.70 -11.59
CA ARG A 532 -5.10 25.74 -12.68
C ARG A 532 -3.66 25.49 -13.09
N LEU A 533 -3.29 24.22 -13.20
CA LEU A 533 -2.01 23.77 -13.76
C LEU A 533 -2.20 23.32 -15.21
N VAL A 534 -1.40 23.87 -16.12
CA VAL A 534 -1.27 23.42 -17.50
C VAL A 534 0.21 23.09 -17.74
N ALA A 535 0.52 21.89 -18.23
CA ALA A 535 1.86 21.55 -18.65
C ALA A 535 1.93 21.36 -20.16
N GLU A 536 2.91 22.02 -20.79
CA GLU A 536 3.27 21.80 -22.18
C GLU A 536 4.29 20.65 -22.26
N TYR A 537 4.20 19.83 -23.29
CA TYR A 537 5.12 18.73 -23.50
C TYR A 537 5.52 18.67 -24.98
N SER A 538 6.82 18.63 -25.20
CA SER A 538 7.41 18.36 -26.52
C SER A 538 7.78 16.88 -26.60
N PRO A 539 7.12 16.08 -27.45
CA PRO A 539 7.36 14.63 -27.51
C PRO A 539 8.84 14.31 -27.78
N VAL A 540 9.37 13.38 -27.00
CA VAL A 540 10.68 12.77 -27.24
C VAL A 540 10.52 11.54 -28.13
N LYS A 541 11.61 11.04 -28.70
CA LYS A 541 11.62 10.06 -29.79
C LYS A 541 10.78 8.78 -29.53
N SER A 542 10.66 8.35 -28.29
CA SER A 542 10.00 7.11 -27.92
C SER A 542 8.77 7.28 -27.03
N LEU A 543 8.34 8.52 -26.77
CA LEU A 543 7.26 8.80 -25.82
C LEU A 543 6.41 9.99 -26.29
N ASP A 544 5.21 9.70 -26.77
CA ASP A 544 4.28 10.71 -27.28
C ASP A 544 3.37 11.28 -26.18
N ASP A 545 2.95 10.45 -25.22
CA ASP A 545 2.02 10.81 -24.13
C ASP A 545 2.48 10.23 -22.79
N PRO A 546 3.28 10.97 -22.00
CA PRO A 546 3.76 10.53 -20.70
C PRO A 546 2.63 10.12 -19.77
N LYS A 547 2.83 9.02 -19.03
CA LYS A 547 1.86 8.47 -18.07
C LYS A 547 2.23 8.83 -16.64
N TYR A 548 1.23 9.09 -15.84
CA TYR A 548 1.38 9.25 -14.39
C TYR A 548 1.95 7.96 -13.79
N TYR A 549 2.77 8.05 -12.77
CA TYR A 549 3.57 6.99 -12.15
C TYR A 549 4.64 6.34 -13.04
N SER A 550 4.45 6.25 -14.35
CA SER A 550 5.50 5.70 -15.22
C SER A 550 6.56 6.74 -15.58
N HIS A 551 6.15 7.98 -15.82
CA HIS A 551 7.01 9.01 -16.39
C HIS A 551 7.02 10.32 -15.60
N PHE A 552 5.93 10.62 -14.88
CA PHE A 552 5.85 11.81 -14.04
C PHE A 552 4.90 11.62 -12.86
N THR A 553 5.12 12.43 -11.82
CA THR A 553 4.23 12.57 -10.67
C THR A 553 4.21 14.01 -10.18
N LEU A 554 3.15 14.34 -9.43
CA LEU A 554 2.97 15.62 -8.75
C LEU A 554 2.88 15.40 -7.25
N SER A 555 3.66 16.13 -6.48
CA SER A 555 3.57 16.17 -5.02
C SER A 555 3.32 17.59 -4.54
N LYS A 556 2.47 17.76 -3.54
CA LYS A 556 2.32 19.04 -2.84
C LYS A 556 3.44 19.18 -1.82
N VAL A 557 4.04 20.37 -1.74
CA VAL A 557 4.95 20.71 -0.64
C VAL A 557 4.08 21.09 0.56
N THR A 558 4.28 20.41 1.69
CA THR A 558 3.51 20.67 2.90
C THR A 558 4.10 21.86 3.68
N PRO A 559 3.33 22.48 4.59
CA PRO A 559 3.85 23.55 5.45
C PRO A 559 5.06 23.15 6.30
N GLN A 560 5.31 21.84 6.46
CA GLN A 560 6.48 21.31 7.16
C GLN A 560 7.69 21.10 6.23
N GLY A 561 7.58 21.47 4.93
CA GLY A 561 8.62 21.26 3.93
C GLY A 561 8.77 19.80 3.46
N ARG A 562 7.72 18.98 3.60
CA ARG A 562 7.66 17.60 3.14
C ARG A 562 6.85 17.47 1.86
N LEU A 563 7.01 16.34 1.18
CA LEU A 563 6.29 16.02 -0.05
C LEU A 563 5.09 15.12 0.23
N GLN A 564 3.92 15.50 -0.29
CA GLN A 564 2.70 14.71 -0.30
C GLN A 564 2.31 14.42 -1.75
N LEU A 565 2.43 13.16 -2.16
CA LEU A 565 2.07 12.71 -3.50
C LEU A 565 0.58 12.90 -3.77
N LEU A 566 0.22 13.35 -4.97
CA LEU A 566 -1.15 13.33 -5.47
C LEU A 566 -1.40 12.01 -6.20
N SER A 567 -2.45 11.28 -5.83
CA SER A 567 -2.76 9.96 -6.38
C SER A 567 -3.80 10.07 -7.50
N TYR A 568 -3.35 10.19 -8.75
CA TYR A 568 -4.24 10.31 -9.91
C TYR A 568 -4.63 8.97 -10.55
N ASP A 569 -4.23 7.88 -9.96
CA ASP A 569 -4.54 6.55 -10.47
C ASP A 569 -5.74 5.97 -9.73
N GLU A 570 -6.79 5.60 -10.46
CA GLU A 570 -7.99 4.97 -9.90
C GLU A 570 -7.87 3.43 -9.84
N GLY A 571 -6.75 2.86 -10.31
CA GLY A 571 -6.54 1.43 -10.43
C GLY A 571 -5.64 0.85 -9.35
N ASP A 572 -6.17 -0.07 -8.57
CA ASP A 572 -5.42 -0.80 -7.54
C ASP A 572 -4.37 -1.78 -8.12
N LEU A 573 -4.35 -2.01 -9.42
CA LEU A 573 -3.66 -3.14 -10.05
C LEU A 573 -2.51 -2.76 -10.96
N ASP A 574 -2.49 -1.56 -11.51
CA ASP A 574 -1.49 -1.16 -12.51
C ASP A 574 -1.16 0.33 -12.38
N MET A 575 -0.17 0.64 -11.57
CA MET A 575 0.34 2.00 -11.45
C MET A 575 0.91 2.45 -12.81
N GLY A 576 0.32 3.51 -13.36
CA GLY A 576 0.72 4.07 -14.65
C GLY A 576 -0.09 3.64 -15.87
N SER A 577 -1.21 2.90 -15.69
CA SER A 577 -2.04 2.43 -16.81
C SER A 577 -3.06 3.44 -17.32
N GLY A 578 -3.54 4.36 -16.49
CA GLY A 578 -4.75 5.15 -16.78
C GLY A 578 -4.51 6.62 -17.11
N THR A 579 -3.85 7.37 -16.27
CA THR A 579 -3.74 8.82 -16.36
C THR A 579 -2.54 9.27 -17.18
N THR A 580 -2.80 9.99 -18.28
CA THR A 580 -1.72 10.50 -19.16
C THR A 580 -1.58 12.02 -19.04
N TRP A 581 -0.43 12.55 -19.51
CA TRP A 581 -0.24 13.98 -19.64
C TRP A 581 -1.35 14.64 -20.45
N SER A 582 -1.74 14.04 -21.59
CA SER A 582 -2.78 14.61 -22.45
C SER A 582 -4.16 14.67 -21.78
N SER A 583 -4.48 13.72 -20.90
CA SER A 583 -5.72 13.69 -20.13
C SER A 583 -5.71 14.65 -18.93
N LEU A 584 -4.58 14.72 -18.20
CA LEU A 584 -4.48 15.45 -16.93
C LEU A 584 -4.00 16.89 -17.10
N LEU A 585 -2.87 17.10 -17.79
CA LEU A 585 -2.13 18.37 -17.77
C LEU A 585 -2.25 19.20 -19.04
N LYS A 586 -2.48 18.59 -20.20
CA LYS A 586 -2.57 19.30 -21.48
C LYS A 586 -3.71 20.31 -21.51
N LYS A 587 -4.90 19.90 -21.03
CA LYS A 587 -6.08 20.77 -20.89
C LYS A 587 -6.10 21.52 -19.57
N GLY A 588 -5.24 21.10 -18.65
CA GLY A 588 -5.07 21.63 -17.31
C GLY A 588 -5.99 21.01 -16.27
N THR A 589 -5.42 20.81 -15.09
CA THR A 589 -6.10 20.32 -13.89
C THR A 589 -6.23 21.42 -12.84
N VAL A 590 -7.24 21.33 -12.00
CA VAL A 590 -7.48 22.28 -10.90
C VAL A 590 -6.83 21.70 -9.64
N LEU A 591 -5.96 22.47 -9.03
CA LEU A 591 -5.25 22.14 -7.79
C LEU A 591 -5.52 23.19 -6.72
N ASP A 592 -5.35 22.84 -5.46
CA ASP A 592 -5.34 23.81 -4.37
C ASP A 592 -4.15 24.75 -4.54
N ALA A 593 -4.29 26.00 -4.11
CA ALA A 593 -3.18 26.93 -4.05
C ALA A 593 -2.08 26.40 -3.12
N GLY A 594 -0.84 26.70 -3.45
CA GLY A 594 0.36 26.25 -2.73
C GLY A 594 1.46 25.78 -3.68
N ASP A 595 2.52 25.22 -3.14
CA ASP A 595 3.69 24.80 -3.89
C ASP A 595 3.66 23.29 -4.18
N TYR A 596 4.19 22.97 -5.33
CA TYR A 596 4.18 21.62 -5.88
C TYR A 596 5.53 21.25 -6.47
N LEU A 597 5.87 19.97 -6.38
CA LEU A 597 7.01 19.37 -7.06
C LEU A 597 6.50 18.46 -8.18
N LEU A 598 6.87 18.76 -9.42
CA LEU A 598 6.78 17.85 -10.55
C LEU A 598 8.08 17.06 -10.62
N VAL A 599 7.98 15.75 -10.55
CA VAL A 599 9.08 14.82 -10.84
C VAL A 599 8.82 14.19 -12.19
N THR A 600 9.79 14.24 -13.07
CA THR A 600 9.82 13.46 -14.32
C THR A 600 11.03 12.54 -14.33
N GLY A 601 10.95 11.40 -15.02
CA GLY A 601 12.07 10.50 -15.09
C GLY A 601 11.98 9.48 -16.22
N THR A 602 13.14 9.19 -16.79
CA THR A 602 13.32 8.14 -17.80
C THR A 602 14.22 7.06 -17.21
N ARG A 603 13.69 5.85 -17.08
CA ARG A 603 14.45 4.71 -16.62
C ARG A 603 15.24 4.10 -17.78
N LEU A 604 16.50 3.79 -17.54
CA LEU A 604 17.41 3.15 -18.47
C LEU A 604 17.40 1.63 -18.28
N ALA A 605 17.84 0.88 -19.30
CA ALA A 605 17.93 -0.58 -19.23
C ALA A 605 18.89 -1.08 -18.14
N SER A 606 19.92 -0.29 -17.79
CA SER A 606 20.79 -0.54 -16.63
C SER A 606 20.09 -0.43 -15.28
N GLY A 607 18.87 0.11 -15.25
CA GLY A 607 18.12 0.48 -14.06
C GLY A 607 18.40 1.91 -13.57
N GLY A 608 19.35 2.62 -14.18
CA GLY A 608 19.59 4.03 -13.91
C GLY A 608 18.42 4.92 -14.31
N VAL A 609 18.34 6.12 -13.76
CA VAL A 609 17.23 7.05 -14.04
C VAL A 609 17.77 8.44 -14.35
N LEU A 610 17.29 9.03 -15.42
CA LEU A 610 17.46 10.44 -15.77
C LEU A 610 16.26 11.21 -15.25
N SER A 611 16.33 11.74 -14.03
CA SER A 611 15.20 12.46 -13.42
C SER A 611 15.36 13.97 -13.48
N ARG A 612 14.22 14.68 -13.39
CA ARG A 612 14.15 16.12 -13.21
C ARG A 612 13.13 16.45 -12.12
N LEU A 613 13.52 17.35 -11.23
CA LEU A 613 12.68 17.90 -10.18
C LEU A 613 12.38 19.36 -10.52
N THR A 614 11.09 19.71 -10.62
CA THR A 614 10.66 21.09 -10.92
C THR A 614 9.66 21.53 -9.86
N GLU A 615 10.02 22.54 -9.06
CA GLU A 615 9.12 23.15 -8.10
C GLU A 615 8.44 24.38 -8.72
N PHE A 616 7.14 24.54 -8.42
CA PHE A 616 6.31 25.64 -8.92
C PHE A 616 5.15 25.92 -7.97
N SER A 617 4.60 27.13 -8.06
CA SER A 617 3.45 27.55 -7.25
C SER A 617 2.16 27.57 -8.06
N ILE A 618 1.07 27.18 -7.42
CA ILE A 618 -0.30 27.38 -7.88
C ILE A 618 -0.91 28.55 -7.12
N ASN A 619 -1.19 29.64 -7.84
CA ASN A 619 -1.80 30.82 -7.25
C ASN A 619 -3.33 30.81 -7.41
N PRO A 620 -4.07 31.36 -6.41
CA PRO A 620 -5.53 31.44 -6.46
C PRO A 620 -6.07 32.08 -7.73
N GLY A 621 -7.00 31.39 -8.40
CA GLY A 621 -7.68 31.90 -9.59
C GLY A 621 -6.79 32.04 -10.84
N GLN A 622 -5.51 31.70 -10.77
CA GLN A 622 -4.56 31.83 -11.86
C GLN A 622 -4.30 30.50 -12.57
N THR A 623 -3.78 30.59 -13.79
CA THR A 623 -3.26 29.43 -14.53
C THR A 623 -1.76 29.45 -14.51
N THR A 624 -1.15 28.49 -13.82
CA THR A 624 0.29 28.23 -13.87
C THR A 624 0.59 27.37 -15.10
N ARG A 625 1.57 27.81 -15.90
CA ARG A 625 2.06 27.07 -17.07
C ARG A 625 3.49 26.65 -16.83
N LEU A 626 3.78 25.38 -17.13
CA LEU A 626 5.14 24.84 -17.04
C LEU A 626 5.41 23.89 -18.22
N GLU A 627 6.65 23.53 -18.41
CA GLU A 627 7.07 22.52 -19.37
C GLU A 627 7.31 21.18 -18.65
N LEU A 628 6.66 20.11 -19.12
CA LEU A 628 6.95 18.74 -18.71
C LEU A 628 8.13 18.25 -19.55
N VAL A 629 9.33 18.18 -18.95
CA VAL A 629 10.56 17.81 -19.64
C VAL A 629 10.89 16.35 -19.38
N MET A 630 10.92 15.53 -20.44
CA MET A 630 11.48 14.18 -20.41
C MET A 630 12.92 14.19 -20.91
N ARG A 631 13.81 13.56 -20.16
CA ARG A 631 15.22 13.45 -20.52
C ARG A 631 15.48 12.14 -21.25
N GLU A 632 16.29 12.14 -22.29
CA GLU A 632 16.64 10.95 -23.09
C GLU A 632 18.12 10.63 -22.96
N SER A 633 18.47 9.35 -23.00
CA SER A 633 19.84 8.88 -23.21
C SER A 633 20.08 8.64 -24.69
N LYS A 634 21.29 8.98 -25.15
CA LYS A 634 21.77 8.65 -26.50
C LYS A 634 22.53 7.32 -26.53
N ASP A 635 22.99 6.88 -25.38
CA ASP A 635 23.98 5.80 -25.24
C ASP A 635 23.34 4.51 -24.67
N GLU A 636 22.17 4.60 -24.06
CA GLU A 636 21.49 3.47 -23.43
C GLU A 636 20.04 3.31 -23.90
N VAL A 637 19.57 2.07 -23.93
CA VAL A 637 18.16 1.74 -24.18
C VAL A 637 17.31 2.25 -23.01
N GLN A 638 16.17 2.84 -23.34
CA GLN A 638 15.22 3.38 -22.36
C GLN A 638 14.07 2.42 -22.14
N VAL A 639 13.58 2.37 -20.91
CA VAL A 639 12.35 1.68 -20.57
C VAL A 639 11.18 2.62 -20.83
N ILE A 640 10.32 2.27 -21.78
CA ILE A 640 9.19 3.11 -22.21
C ILE A 640 7.87 2.76 -21.52
N GLY A 641 7.85 1.71 -20.71
CA GLY A 641 6.70 1.27 -19.94
C GLY A 641 6.96 -0.07 -19.27
N SER A 642 6.03 -0.48 -18.43
CA SER A 642 5.99 -1.80 -17.82
C SER A 642 4.78 -2.58 -18.35
N PHE A 643 4.86 -3.89 -18.29
CA PHE A 643 3.74 -4.78 -18.60
C PHE A 643 3.65 -5.86 -17.53
N ASN A 644 2.47 -6.36 -17.32
CA ASN A 644 2.18 -7.44 -16.40
C ASN A 644 1.74 -8.70 -17.17
N SER A 645 1.39 -9.76 -16.44
CA SER A 645 0.91 -11.03 -17.01
C SER A 645 -0.37 -10.91 -17.86
N GLU A 646 -1.10 -9.80 -17.75
CA GLU A 646 -2.32 -9.52 -18.50
C GLU A 646 -2.05 -8.76 -19.81
N SER A 647 -0.82 -8.31 -20.01
CA SER A 647 -0.44 -7.61 -21.25
C SER A 647 -0.47 -8.58 -22.42
N LEU A 648 -1.32 -8.28 -23.41
CA LEU A 648 -1.41 -9.05 -24.66
C LEU A 648 -0.26 -8.68 -25.58
N PHE A 649 0.56 -9.64 -25.94
CA PHE A 649 1.55 -9.51 -27.02
C PHE A 649 0.95 -10.02 -28.31
N THR A 650 0.81 -9.15 -29.30
CA THR A 650 0.59 -9.58 -30.68
C THR A 650 1.96 -9.64 -31.34
N CYS A 651 2.47 -10.84 -31.59
CA CYS A 651 3.61 -10.98 -32.50
C CYS A 651 3.14 -10.61 -33.92
N LEU A 652 3.69 -9.51 -34.43
CA LEU A 652 3.57 -9.17 -35.85
C LEU A 652 4.45 -10.06 -36.70
#